data_0a9740a7e1a97c682b8251f951cba28a
#
_entry.id   0a9740a7e1a97c682b8251f951cba28a
#
_cell.length_a   1.000
_cell.length_b   1.000
_cell.length_c   1.000
_cell.angle_alpha   90.00
_cell.angle_beta   90.00
_cell.angle_gamma   90.00
#
_symmetry.space_group_name_H-M   'P 1'
#
loop_
_entity.id
_entity.type
_entity.pdbx_description
1 polymer ?
#
loop_
_entity_poly.entity_id
_entity_poly.type
_entity_poly.pdbx_seq_one_letter_code
_entity_poly.pdbx_strand_id
1 'polypeptide(L)'
;MKKEEKKDNAQKAKKGKEQGIEYFQDPKNYVNRELSWLEFDCRVLEEARDKTNPLFDRLKFLSITASNLDEFFMVRVASLKDMVHAGYKKPDIAGMTAQEQLDKISVRTHELVVQQYNTYNRSLLPALRNNGLNLIECHEDLTPEQGEFVDRYFREEVYPVLTPMAVDSSRPFPLVRNKSLNIAALLKKKDGDEELEFAMVQVPAVLPRIISLPVTTDEDHNETRNVIFLEEIIERNMQQLFLNYDIVTSHPFRIMRNADFSLDEEEAVDLLEEIEKQLKRRQWGEVIRLEIEDKADQRLLKVLKRELEVNEEDIFEIPGALDLTVLMKMYGLDGYDHLKTPKYTPQPVPALMNDDDIFTNIRKGDILLMHPYETFDPVVDFVRRAARDPEVLAIKQTLYRVSGNSPIIAALAAAAENGKQVSVLVELKARFDEENNIIWAKKLEKAGCHVIYGLVGLKTHSKITLVVRREEDGIRRYVHLGTGNYNDSTAKLYTDCGIMTCHPLIGEDATAVFNMLSGYSEPLNWNMLSVAPLWLRTKFLRLIERETKNARAGNPASIIAKMNSLCDKEIIAALYEASCAGVRIHLVVRGICCLKAGIPGLSENIEVRSIVGEFLEHARIFIFENDGSEEIYMGSADWMPRNLDRRVEILFPVLREELKDRIRKYMELELEDNLKAHVLQPDGTYEKPDRRGKLPVGSQMALCEMAVAAAKNERKKHEQEETARVFIPIESEN
;
A
#
# COMPACT_ATOMS: atom_id res chain seq x y z
N MET A 1 -5.32 45.44 -22.38
CA MET A 1 -5.08 44.07 -22.00
C MET A 1 -4.01 43.91 -20.91
N LYS A 2 -2.69 44.04 -21.15
CA LYS A 2 -1.67 43.81 -20.08
C LYS A 2 -1.76 44.76 -18.86
N LYS A 3 -2.38 45.92 -18.92
CA LYS A 3 -2.59 46.82 -17.77
C LYS A 3 -3.86 46.47 -16.98
N GLU A 4 -4.84 45.86 -17.59
CA GLU A 4 -6.06 45.41 -16.93
C GLU A 4 -5.81 44.08 -16.21
N GLU A 5 -5.09 43.14 -16.83
CA GLU A 5 -4.65 41.91 -16.15
C GLU A 5 -3.80 42.17 -14.91
N LYS A 6 -2.87 43.16 -14.95
CA LYS A 6 -2.11 43.56 -13.75
C LYS A 6 -2.97 44.23 -12.69
N LYS A 7 -4.04 44.94 -13.05
CA LYS A 7 -4.96 45.52 -12.06
C LYS A 7 -5.87 44.44 -11.44
N ASP A 8 -6.33 43.49 -12.24
CA ASP A 8 -7.16 42.38 -11.80
C ASP A 8 -6.39 41.43 -10.85
N ASN A 9 -5.14 41.11 -11.20
CA ASN A 9 -4.25 40.34 -10.34
C ASN A 9 -3.88 41.09 -9.04
N ALA A 10 -3.68 42.41 -9.10
CA ALA A 10 -3.45 43.23 -7.90
C ALA A 10 -4.70 43.38 -7.01
N GLN A 11 -5.89 43.33 -7.60
CA GLN A 11 -7.16 43.36 -6.84
C GLN A 11 -7.49 42.00 -6.24
N LYS A 12 -7.18 40.90 -6.95
CA LYS A 12 -7.26 39.52 -6.41
C LYS A 12 -6.24 39.28 -5.30
N ALA A 13 -5.02 39.75 -5.45
CA ALA A 13 -3.99 39.70 -4.40
C ALA A 13 -4.34 40.56 -3.17
N LYS A 14 -5.09 41.67 -3.33
CA LYS A 14 -5.61 42.45 -2.20
C LYS A 14 -6.75 41.72 -1.48
N LYS A 15 -7.64 41.03 -2.18
CA LYS A 15 -8.69 40.21 -1.55
C LYS A 15 -8.10 39.04 -0.74
N GLY A 16 -7.04 38.39 -1.21
CA GLY A 16 -6.35 37.34 -0.46
C GLY A 16 -5.60 37.81 0.79
N LYS A 17 -5.29 39.13 0.89
CA LYS A 17 -4.66 39.70 2.09
C LYS A 17 -5.61 39.96 3.27
N GLU A 18 -6.93 39.97 3.04
CA GLU A 18 -7.96 40.21 4.03
C GLU A 18 -8.66 38.93 4.54
N GLN A 19 -8.38 37.76 3.94
CA GLN A 19 -8.98 36.50 4.36
C GLN A 19 -8.13 35.89 5.47
N GLY A 20 -8.66 35.87 6.70
CA GLY A 20 -8.03 35.23 7.86
C GLY A 20 -7.87 33.69 7.62
N ILE A 21 -7.00 33.07 8.40
CA ILE A 21 -6.73 31.62 8.34
C ILE A 21 -8.02 30.77 8.45
N GLU A 22 -9.03 31.28 9.12
CA GLU A 22 -10.36 30.67 9.27
C GLU A 22 -11.06 30.41 7.92
N TYR A 23 -10.85 31.27 6.91
CA TYR A 23 -11.39 31.06 5.58
C TYR A 23 -10.83 29.81 4.91
N PHE A 24 -9.53 29.58 5.02
CA PHE A 24 -8.87 28.39 4.44
C PHE A 24 -9.18 27.12 5.23
N GLN A 25 -9.57 27.25 6.49
CA GLN A 25 -9.91 26.14 7.39
C GLN A 25 -11.41 25.81 7.45
N ASP A 26 -12.26 26.48 6.67
CA ASP A 26 -13.69 26.19 6.57
C ASP A 26 -13.89 24.74 6.08
N PRO A 27 -14.65 23.90 6.81
CA PRO A 27 -14.89 22.50 6.45
C PRO A 27 -15.40 22.27 5.02
N LYS A 28 -16.13 23.22 4.45
CA LYS A 28 -16.61 23.15 3.05
C LYS A 28 -15.48 23.06 2.01
N ASN A 29 -14.28 23.52 2.36
CA ASN A 29 -13.10 23.51 1.51
C ASN A 29 -12.36 22.16 1.50
N TYR A 30 -12.87 21.19 2.23
CA TYR A 30 -12.23 19.88 2.38
C TYR A 30 -13.12 18.75 1.89
N VAL A 31 -12.48 17.65 1.53
CA VAL A 31 -13.12 16.36 1.22
C VAL A 31 -12.96 15.45 2.43
N ASN A 32 -14.01 14.68 2.75
CA ASN A 32 -13.90 13.66 3.80
C ASN A 32 -12.84 12.62 3.43
N ARG A 33 -12.06 12.22 4.41
CA ARG A 33 -10.93 11.32 4.26
C ARG A 33 -11.35 9.93 3.75
N GLU A 34 -12.43 9.38 4.30
CA GLU A 34 -12.86 8.00 4.00
C GLU A 34 -13.52 7.93 2.62
N LEU A 35 -14.31 8.93 2.25
CA LEU A 35 -14.87 9.03 0.89
C LEU A 35 -13.77 9.23 -0.15
N SER A 36 -12.76 10.04 0.15
CA SER A 36 -11.59 10.18 -0.73
C SER A 36 -10.82 8.86 -0.89
N TRP A 37 -10.79 8.03 0.14
CA TRP A 37 -10.17 6.70 0.06
C TRP A 37 -10.98 5.76 -0.85
N LEU A 38 -12.32 5.80 -0.78
CA LEU A 38 -13.18 5.02 -1.69
C LEU A 38 -12.97 5.43 -3.15
N GLU A 39 -12.80 6.73 -3.43
CA GLU A 39 -12.46 7.19 -4.78
C GLU A 39 -11.08 6.69 -5.24
N PHE A 40 -10.12 6.50 -4.33
CA PHE A 40 -8.88 5.80 -4.68
C PHE A 40 -9.13 4.35 -5.08
N ASP A 41 -9.94 3.61 -4.31
CA ASP A 41 -10.25 2.21 -4.66
C ASP A 41 -11.05 2.10 -5.97
N CYS A 42 -11.89 3.09 -6.28
CA CYS A 42 -12.52 3.21 -7.61
C CYS A 42 -11.49 3.34 -8.73
N ARG A 43 -10.42 4.15 -8.56
CA ARG A 43 -9.35 4.26 -9.57
C ARG A 43 -8.59 2.94 -9.75
N VAL A 44 -8.40 2.17 -8.68
CA VAL A 44 -7.83 0.81 -8.78
C VAL A 44 -8.77 -0.12 -9.55
N LEU A 45 -10.09 -0.02 -9.33
CA LEU A 45 -11.10 -0.78 -10.07
C LEU A 45 -11.11 -0.40 -11.56
N GLU A 46 -10.86 0.86 -11.91
CA GLU A 46 -10.78 1.28 -13.31
C GLU A 46 -9.67 0.56 -14.07
N GLU A 47 -8.55 0.21 -13.44
CA GLU A 47 -7.52 -0.62 -14.06
C GLU A 47 -8.03 -2.04 -14.39
N ALA A 48 -8.92 -2.61 -13.56
CA ALA A 48 -9.58 -3.88 -13.87
C ALA A 48 -10.61 -3.74 -15.02
N ARG A 49 -11.16 -2.56 -15.22
CA ARG A 49 -12.15 -2.26 -16.28
C ARG A 49 -11.49 -1.83 -17.59
N ASP A 50 -10.27 -1.34 -17.55
CA ASP A 50 -9.53 -0.89 -18.73
C ASP A 50 -9.13 -2.09 -19.60
N LYS A 51 -9.75 -2.21 -20.78
CA LYS A 51 -9.50 -3.30 -21.73
C LYS A 51 -8.13 -3.22 -22.40
N THR A 52 -7.39 -2.12 -22.24
CA THR A 52 -6.01 -2.01 -22.73
C THR A 52 -5.03 -2.77 -21.84
N ASN A 53 -5.40 -3.07 -20.60
CA ASN A 53 -4.63 -3.92 -19.72
C ASN A 53 -4.79 -5.41 -20.10
N PRO A 54 -3.74 -6.24 -20.00
CA PRO A 54 -3.83 -7.68 -20.16
C PRO A 54 -4.88 -8.31 -19.24
N LEU A 55 -5.54 -9.36 -19.69
CA LEU A 55 -6.70 -9.91 -18.99
C LEU A 55 -6.39 -10.36 -17.56
N PHE A 56 -5.24 -11.00 -17.33
CA PHE A 56 -4.87 -11.46 -16.00
C PHE A 56 -4.48 -10.30 -15.05
N ASP A 57 -3.90 -9.22 -15.58
CA ASP A 57 -3.67 -8.02 -14.78
C ASP A 57 -5.00 -7.37 -14.34
N ARG A 58 -6.02 -7.42 -15.18
CA ARG A 58 -7.37 -6.96 -14.81
C ARG A 58 -7.97 -7.80 -13.68
N LEU A 59 -7.76 -9.14 -13.69
CA LEU A 59 -8.14 -10.01 -12.56
C LEU A 59 -7.39 -9.61 -11.28
N LYS A 60 -6.07 -9.37 -11.39
CA LYS A 60 -5.23 -8.92 -10.29
C LYS A 60 -5.75 -7.60 -9.69
N PHE A 61 -6.08 -6.60 -10.52
CA PHE A 61 -6.62 -5.33 -10.04
C PHE A 61 -7.98 -5.49 -9.36
N LEU A 62 -8.87 -6.33 -9.87
CA LEU A 62 -10.15 -6.62 -9.22
C LEU A 62 -9.95 -7.30 -7.86
N SER A 63 -9.00 -8.22 -7.75
CA SER A 63 -8.62 -8.85 -6.47
C SER A 63 -8.06 -7.82 -5.47
N ILE A 64 -7.26 -6.86 -5.95
CA ILE A 64 -6.70 -5.79 -5.11
C ILE A 64 -7.82 -4.90 -4.56
N THR A 65 -8.81 -4.52 -5.39
CA THR A 65 -9.94 -3.70 -4.90
C THR A 65 -10.76 -4.43 -3.83
N ALA A 66 -10.97 -5.72 -3.98
CA ALA A 66 -11.67 -6.52 -2.97
C ALA A 66 -10.87 -6.59 -1.66
N SER A 67 -9.56 -6.79 -1.74
CA SER A 67 -8.66 -6.80 -0.57
C SER A 67 -8.59 -5.44 0.13
N ASN A 68 -8.53 -4.37 -0.64
CA ASN A 68 -8.54 -3.00 -0.13
C ASN A 68 -9.84 -2.70 0.62
N LEU A 69 -10.97 -3.10 0.05
CA LEU A 69 -12.28 -2.90 0.66
C LEU A 69 -12.44 -3.71 1.95
N ASP A 70 -11.93 -4.95 2.01
CA ASP A 70 -11.85 -5.74 3.23
C ASP A 70 -11.11 -4.99 4.35
N GLU A 71 -9.91 -4.46 4.06
CA GLU A 71 -9.13 -3.71 5.03
C GLU A 71 -9.85 -2.43 5.46
N PHE A 72 -10.49 -1.74 4.53
CA PHE A 72 -11.27 -0.53 4.81
C PHE A 72 -12.39 -0.80 5.82
N PHE A 73 -13.15 -1.87 5.63
CA PHE A 73 -14.20 -2.26 6.58
C PHE A 73 -13.61 -2.63 7.94
N MET A 74 -12.66 -3.56 7.98
CA MET A 74 -12.09 -4.07 9.23
C MET A 74 -11.41 -3.00 10.09
N VAL A 75 -10.99 -1.88 9.48
CA VAL A 75 -10.22 -0.84 10.16
C VAL A 75 -10.96 0.48 10.24
N ARG A 76 -11.44 0.99 9.10
CA ARG A 76 -11.97 2.36 9.04
C ARG A 76 -13.46 2.43 9.39
N VAL A 77 -14.25 1.56 8.80
CA VAL A 77 -15.67 1.44 9.16
C VAL A 77 -15.80 1.00 10.62
N ALA A 78 -15.00 0.01 11.03
CA ALA A 78 -14.92 -0.43 12.41
C ALA A 78 -14.65 0.72 13.39
N SER A 79 -13.59 1.50 13.14
CA SER A 79 -13.24 2.67 13.97
C SER A 79 -14.33 3.74 14.03
N LEU A 80 -15.07 3.98 12.92
CA LEU A 80 -16.19 4.91 12.91
C LEU A 80 -17.40 4.38 13.71
N LYS A 81 -17.68 3.07 13.64
CA LYS A 81 -18.71 2.43 14.47
C LYS A 81 -18.38 2.53 15.96
N ASP A 82 -17.12 2.28 16.34
CA ASP A 82 -16.64 2.48 17.71
C ASP A 82 -16.85 3.92 18.18
N MET A 83 -16.58 4.91 17.33
CA MET A 83 -16.84 6.33 17.66
C MET A 83 -18.32 6.62 17.88
N VAL A 84 -19.22 6.02 17.07
CA VAL A 84 -20.66 6.18 17.24
C VAL A 84 -21.13 5.53 18.54
N HIS A 85 -20.67 4.32 18.86
CA HIS A 85 -20.99 3.61 20.10
C HIS A 85 -20.49 4.38 21.35
N ALA A 86 -19.32 5.02 21.23
CA ALA A 86 -18.77 5.89 22.29
C ALA A 86 -19.45 7.26 22.38
N GLY A 87 -20.44 7.56 21.53
CA GLY A 87 -21.14 8.85 21.52
C GLY A 87 -20.27 10.04 21.09
N TYR A 88 -19.21 9.81 20.32
CA TYR A 88 -18.29 10.87 19.86
C TYR A 88 -18.96 11.75 18.79
N LYS A 89 -19.04 13.06 19.05
CA LYS A 89 -19.78 14.01 18.20
C LYS A 89 -18.91 15.03 17.46
N LYS A 90 -17.58 15.02 17.69
CA LYS A 90 -16.70 15.99 17.02
C LYS A 90 -16.63 15.67 15.53
N PRO A 91 -16.92 16.65 14.64
CA PRO A 91 -16.86 16.41 13.20
C PRO A 91 -15.41 16.26 12.71
N ASP A 92 -15.26 15.63 11.55
CA ASP A 92 -14.01 15.52 10.83
C ASP A 92 -13.58 16.83 10.15
N ILE A 93 -12.52 16.76 9.34
CA ILE A 93 -11.99 17.91 8.58
C ILE A 93 -13.03 18.51 7.59
N ALA A 94 -13.94 17.68 7.05
CA ALA A 94 -14.99 18.10 6.12
C ALA A 94 -16.31 18.46 6.84
N GLY A 95 -16.33 18.46 8.16
CA GLY A 95 -17.48 18.84 8.98
C GLY A 95 -18.50 17.73 9.21
N MET A 96 -18.18 16.47 8.93
CA MET A 96 -19.10 15.33 9.11
C MET A 96 -18.85 14.62 10.43
N THR A 97 -19.94 14.28 11.14
CA THR A 97 -19.92 13.38 12.31
C THR A 97 -19.61 11.93 11.87
N ALA A 98 -19.24 11.06 12.81
CA ALA A 98 -18.97 9.65 12.51
C ALA A 98 -20.19 8.94 11.88
N GLN A 99 -21.44 9.24 12.34
CA GLN A 99 -22.65 8.68 11.77
C GLN A 99 -22.88 9.16 10.33
N GLU A 100 -22.77 10.47 10.06
CA GLU A 100 -22.90 11.00 8.70
C GLU A 100 -21.85 10.43 7.72
N GLN A 101 -20.65 10.11 8.24
CA GLN A 101 -19.64 9.41 7.44
C GLN A 101 -20.08 7.98 7.13
N LEU A 102 -20.53 7.21 8.12
CA LEU A 102 -21.02 5.84 7.93
C LEU A 102 -22.18 5.78 6.92
N ASP A 103 -23.14 6.70 7.02
CA ASP A 103 -24.29 6.75 6.10
C ASP A 103 -23.82 6.91 4.63
N LYS A 104 -22.89 7.83 4.38
CA LYS A 104 -22.33 8.06 3.04
C LYS A 104 -21.42 6.93 2.57
N ILE A 105 -20.64 6.35 3.46
CA ILE A 105 -19.77 5.20 3.19
C ILE A 105 -20.61 4.01 2.77
N SER A 106 -21.72 3.72 3.48
CA SER A 106 -22.63 2.62 3.14
C SER A 106 -23.13 2.74 1.70
N VAL A 107 -23.68 3.89 1.31
CA VAL A 107 -24.16 4.13 -0.06
C VAL A 107 -23.02 3.91 -1.06
N ARG A 108 -21.86 4.52 -0.84
CA ARG A 108 -20.75 4.47 -1.80
C ARG A 108 -20.11 3.09 -1.92
N THR A 109 -20.04 2.32 -0.83
CA THR A 109 -19.49 0.97 -0.85
C THR A 109 -20.43 -0.03 -1.54
N HIS A 110 -21.74 0.11 -1.39
CA HIS A 110 -22.72 -0.68 -2.17
C HIS A 110 -22.57 -0.41 -3.67
N GLU A 111 -22.46 0.85 -4.08
CA GLU A 111 -22.20 1.20 -5.49
C GLU A 111 -20.90 0.59 -6.01
N LEU A 112 -19.81 0.64 -5.20
CA LEU A 112 -18.52 0.08 -5.56
C LEU A 112 -18.58 -1.45 -5.74
N VAL A 113 -19.25 -2.15 -4.84
CA VAL A 113 -19.46 -3.62 -4.93
C VAL A 113 -20.24 -3.97 -6.19
N VAL A 114 -21.32 -3.23 -6.51
CA VAL A 114 -22.04 -3.42 -7.79
C VAL A 114 -21.11 -3.25 -8.99
N GLN A 115 -20.21 -2.29 -8.97
CA GLN A 115 -19.25 -2.07 -10.06
C GLN A 115 -18.20 -3.21 -10.13
N GLN A 116 -17.71 -3.71 -9.00
CA GLN A 116 -16.80 -4.86 -8.93
C GLN A 116 -17.44 -6.09 -9.58
N TYR A 117 -18.67 -6.45 -9.18
CA TYR A 117 -19.35 -7.63 -9.72
C TYR A 117 -19.84 -7.45 -11.15
N ASN A 118 -20.21 -6.26 -11.58
CA ASN A 118 -20.45 -5.98 -13.00
C ASN A 118 -19.17 -6.19 -13.83
N THR A 119 -18.01 -5.79 -13.30
CA THR A 119 -16.71 -6.01 -13.97
C THR A 119 -16.38 -7.49 -14.03
N TYR A 120 -16.57 -8.22 -12.94
CA TYR A 120 -16.36 -9.65 -12.85
C TYR A 120 -17.27 -10.41 -13.83
N ASN A 121 -18.59 -10.29 -13.66
CA ASN A 121 -19.57 -11.11 -14.38
C ASN A 121 -19.67 -10.77 -15.87
N ARG A 122 -19.68 -9.47 -16.23
CA ARG A 122 -19.97 -9.02 -17.61
C ARG A 122 -18.74 -8.78 -18.46
N SER A 123 -17.55 -8.68 -17.84
CA SER A 123 -16.34 -8.37 -18.59
C SER A 123 -15.25 -9.43 -18.43
N LEU A 124 -14.93 -9.85 -17.22
CA LEU A 124 -13.79 -10.75 -16.98
C LEU A 124 -14.15 -12.21 -17.24
N LEU A 125 -15.25 -12.73 -16.71
CA LEU A 125 -15.65 -14.13 -16.94
C LEU A 125 -15.84 -14.47 -18.43
N PRO A 126 -16.56 -13.66 -19.23
CA PRO A 126 -16.65 -13.92 -20.67
C PRO A 126 -15.28 -13.86 -21.38
N ALA A 127 -14.42 -12.93 -20.96
CA ALA A 127 -13.09 -12.81 -21.55
C ALA A 127 -12.19 -14.01 -21.20
N LEU A 128 -12.27 -14.54 -19.98
CA LEU A 128 -11.56 -15.77 -19.58
C LEU A 128 -12.00 -16.96 -20.42
N ARG A 129 -13.33 -17.16 -20.57
CA ARG A 129 -13.89 -18.23 -21.38
C ARG A 129 -13.42 -18.16 -22.82
N ASN A 130 -13.40 -16.95 -23.41
CA ASN A 130 -12.89 -16.74 -24.77
C ASN A 130 -11.38 -17.00 -24.93
N ASN A 131 -10.64 -17.06 -23.82
CA ASN A 131 -9.21 -17.40 -23.79
C ASN A 131 -8.94 -18.82 -23.23
N GLY A 132 -9.92 -19.72 -23.30
CA GLY A 132 -9.76 -21.13 -22.95
C GLY A 132 -9.71 -21.43 -21.45
N LEU A 133 -10.14 -20.49 -20.59
CA LEU A 133 -10.31 -20.71 -19.16
C LEU A 133 -11.76 -20.49 -18.75
N ASN A 134 -12.47 -21.55 -18.44
CA ASN A 134 -13.85 -21.50 -18.02
C ASN A 134 -13.96 -21.73 -16.50
N LEU A 135 -14.47 -20.72 -15.78
CA LEU A 135 -14.86 -20.88 -14.40
C LEU A 135 -16.34 -21.29 -14.34
N ILE A 136 -16.58 -22.46 -13.78
CA ILE A 136 -17.93 -22.97 -13.51
C ILE A 136 -18.38 -22.36 -12.19
N GLU A 137 -19.37 -21.47 -12.26
CA GLU A 137 -19.86 -20.70 -11.11
C GLU A 137 -20.98 -21.41 -10.36
N CYS A 138 -21.60 -22.43 -10.99
CA CYS A 138 -22.72 -23.17 -10.44
C CYS A 138 -22.52 -24.65 -10.66
N HIS A 139 -22.60 -25.46 -9.61
CA HIS A 139 -22.34 -26.90 -9.69
C HIS A 139 -23.39 -27.67 -10.52
N GLU A 140 -24.54 -27.06 -10.80
CA GLU A 140 -25.54 -27.61 -11.72
C GLU A 140 -25.09 -27.59 -13.18
N ASP A 141 -24.15 -26.72 -13.54
CA ASP A 141 -23.62 -26.57 -14.89
C ASP A 141 -22.50 -27.59 -15.22
N LEU A 142 -22.14 -28.46 -14.26
CA LEU A 142 -21.14 -29.51 -14.47
C LEU A 142 -21.61 -30.57 -15.47
N THR A 143 -20.72 -30.96 -16.37
CA THR A 143 -20.98 -32.16 -17.18
C THR A 143 -21.01 -33.40 -16.29
N PRO A 144 -21.63 -34.52 -16.74
CA PRO A 144 -21.62 -35.78 -15.96
C PRO A 144 -20.23 -36.22 -15.52
N GLU A 145 -19.23 -36.14 -16.41
CA GLU A 145 -17.84 -36.53 -16.13
C GLU A 145 -17.20 -35.61 -15.07
N GLN A 146 -17.44 -34.29 -15.18
CA GLN A 146 -17.00 -33.30 -14.18
C GLN A 146 -17.70 -33.52 -12.84
N GLY A 147 -19.00 -33.86 -12.84
CA GLY A 147 -19.75 -34.20 -11.64
C GLY A 147 -19.18 -35.43 -10.93
N GLU A 148 -18.88 -36.51 -11.66
CA GLU A 148 -18.24 -37.69 -11.08
C GLU A 148 -16.85 -37.39 -10.49
N PHE A 149 -16.06 -36.54 -11.15
CA PHE A 149 -14.77 -36.07 -10.64
C PHE A 149 -14.96 -35.28 -9.32
N VAL A 150 -15.87 -34.32 -9.32
CA VAL A 150 -16.16 -33.47 -8.15
C VAL A 150 -16.66 -34.31 -6.96
N ASP A 151 -17.57 -35.25 -7.19
CA ASP A 151 -18.12 -36.12 -6.14
C ASP A 151 -17.06 -37.07 -5.57
N ARG A 152 -16.11 -37.53 -6.39
CA ARG A 152 -14.94 -38.31 -5.92
C ARG A 152 -13.99 -37.43 -5.13
N TYR A 153 -13.61 -36.25 -5.66
CA TYR A 153 -12.75 -35.29 -4.97
C TYR A 153 -13.33 -34.88 -3.59
N PHE A 154 -14.65 -34.66 -3.55
CA PHE A 154 -15.33 -34.38 -2.29
C PHE A 154 -15.12 -35.49 -1.27
N ARG A 155 -15.37 -36.74 -1.65
CA ARG A 155 -15.26 -37.89 -0.71
C ARG A 155 -13.82 -38.13 -0.23
N GLU A 156 -12.85 -37.97 -1.13
CA GLU A 156 -11.46 -38.33 -0.85
C GLU A 156 -10.69 -37.23 -0.14
N GLU A 157 -10.88 -35.96 -0.53
CA GLU A 157 -10.06 -34.83 -0.09
C GLU A 157 -10.82 -33.84 0.81
N VAL A 158 -12.10 -33.56 0.53
CA VAL A 158 -12.85 -32.47 1.17
C VAL A 158 -13.59 -32.98 2.40
N TYR A 159 -14.37 -34.03 2.28
CA TYR A 159 -15.21 -34.59 3.35
C TYR A 159 -14.43 -34.86 4.67
N PRO A 160 -13.23 -35.46 4.63
CA PRO A 160 -12.49 -35.73 5.88
C PRO A 160 -12.05 -34.48 6.64
N VAL A 161 -12.03 -33.31 5.99
CA VAL A 161 -11.58 -32.03 6.57
C VAL A 161 -12.76 -31.22 7.10
N LEU A 162 -13.98 -31.50 6.63
CA LEU A 162 -15.16 -30.73 6.99
C LEU A 162 -15.67 -31.05 8.40
N THR A 163 -16.18 -30.01 9.06
CA THR A 163 -16.89 -30.14 10.34
C THR A 163 -18.25 -29.43 10.22
N PRO A 164 -19.33 -30.16 9.87
CA PRO A 164 -20.66 -29.59 9.87
C PRO A 164 -21.14 -29.26 11.28
N MET A 165 -21.78 -28.10 11.44
CA MET A 165 -22.27 -27.58 12.70
C MET A 165 -23.77 -27.29 12.58
N ALA A 166 -24.59 -28.00 13.33
CA ALA A 166 -26.02 -27.71 13.46
C ALA A 166 -26.29 -26.94 14.75
N VAL A 167 -27.25 -26.03 14.70
CA VAL A 167 -27.63 -25.16 15.82
C VAL A 167 -28.96 -25.63 16.41
N ASP A 168 -28.96 -25.95 17.71
CA ASP A 168 -30.16 -26.31 18.48
C ASP A 168 -30.04 -25.80 19.94
N SER A 169 -30.99 -26.15 20.78
CA SER A 169 -30.99 -25.73 22.20
C SER A 169 -29.77 -26.18 23.00
N SER A 170 -29.04 -27.18 22.52
CA SER A 170 -27.83 -27.71 23.18
C SER A 170 -26.54 -27.29 22.49
N ARG A 171 -26.65 -26.77 21.27
CA ARG A 171 -25.54 -26.34 20.41
C ARG A 171 -25.80 -24.89 19.95
N PRO A 172 -25.18 -23.91 20.64
CA PRO A 172 -25.34 -22.50 20.30
C PRO A 172 -24.80 -22.20 18.91
N PHE A 173 -25.19 -21.03 18.36
CA PHE A 173 -24.67 -20.54 17.09
C PHE A 173 -23.12 -20.53 17.10
N PRO A 174 -22.48 -21.16 16.09
CA PRO A 174 -21.03 -21.31 16.09
C PRO A 174 -20.35 -19.99 15.85
N LEU A 175 -19.17 -19.86 16.43
CA LEU A 175 -18.35 -18.66 16.32
C LEU A 175 -17.71 -18.57 14.92
N VAL A 176 -18.26 -17.74 14.06
CA VAL A 176 -17.77 -17.51 12.71
C VAL A 176 -16.50 -16.66 12.75
N ARG A 177 -15.39 -17.13 12.16
CA ARG A 177 -14.11 -16.43 12.13
C ARG A 177 -14.14 -15.26 11.15
N ASN A 178 -13.35 -14.23 11.45
CA ASN A 178 -13.17 -13.10 10.53
C ASN A 178 -12.67 -13.57 9.16
N LYS A 179 -13.32 -13.10 8.10
CA LYS A 179 -13.02 -13.40 6.68
C LYS A 179 -13.17 -14.87 6.27
N SER A 180 -13.66 -15.76 7.14
CA SER A 180 -13.92 -17.14 6.73
C SER A 180 -15.11 -17.20 5.79
N LEU A 181 -14.99 -18.03 4.75
CA LEU A 181 -16.08 -18.40 3.87
C LEU A 181 -16.82 -19.59 4.48
N ASN A 182 -18.12 -19.53 4.54
CA ASN A 182 -18.99 -20.55 5.14
C ASN A 182 -20.20 -20.79 4.25
N ILE A 183 -20.80 -21.96 4.36
CA ILE A 183 -22.08 -22.30 3.73
C ILE A 183 -23.08 -22.46 4.86
N ALA A 184 -24.14 -21.68 4.84
CA ALA A 184 -25.27 -21.78 5.76
C ALA A 184 -26.38 -22.59 5.10
N ALA A 185 -27.10 -23.41 5.87
CA ALA A 185 -28.21 -24.21 5.38
C ALA A 185 -29.39 -24.20 6.33
N LEU A 186 -30.59 -24.32 5.78
CA LEU A 186 -31.78 -24.67 6.52
C LEU A 186 -32.13 -26.15 6.29
N LEU A 187 -32.26 -26.88 7.37
CA LEU A 187 -32.47 -28.32 7.40
C LEU A 187 -33.85 -28.66 7.90
N LYS A 188 -34.49 -29.68 7.30
CA LYS A 188 -35.76 -30.28 7.76
C LYS A 188 -35.46 -31.74 8.14
N LYS A 189 -35.87 -32.15 9.34
CA LYS A 189 -35.77 -33.57 9.76
C LYS A 189 -36.63 -34.46 8.88
N LYS A 190 -36.10 -35.61 8.43
CA LYS A 190 -36.82 -36.59 7.61
C LYS A 190 -37.97 -37.24 8.35
N ASP A 191 -37.79 -37.48 9.64
CA ASP A 191 -38.78 -38.16 10.50
C ASP A 191 -39.25 -37.25 11.66
N GLY A 192 -39.45 -35.93 11.44
CA GLY A 192 -39.75 -34.98 12.50
C GLY A 192 -40.79 -33.91 12.12
N ASP A 193 -40.95 -32.94 13.01
CA ASP A 193 -41.81 -31.77 12.82
C ASP A 193 -41.35 -30.89 11.65
N GLU A 194 -42.23 -30.01 11.18
CA GLU A 194 -41.92 -29.08 10.08
C GLU A 194 -40.95 -27.93 10.46
N GLU A 195 -40.41 -27.95 11.68
CA GLU A 195 -39.46 -26.94 12.17
C GLU A 195 -38.16 -27.02 11.42
N LEU A 196 -37.66 -25.85 10.97
CA LEU A 196 -36.39 -25.73 10.25
C LEU A 196 -35.26 -25.50 11.25
N GLU A 197 -34.21 -26.30 11.13
CA GLU A 197 -32.99 -26.15 11.90
C GLU A 197 -31.92 -25.44 11.06
N PHE A 198 -31.11 -24.59 11.70
CA PHE A 198 -29.98 -23.92 11.05
C PHE A 198 -28.74 -24.80 11.18
N ALA A 199 -27.98 -24.88 10.09
CA ALA A 199 -26.65 -25.50 10.09
C ALA A 199 -25.68 -24.69 9.26
N MET A 200 -24.38 -24.87 9.51
CA MET A 200 -23.36 -24.30 8.69
C MET A 200 -22.15 -25.21 8.56
N VAL A 201 -21.40 -24.99 7.49
CA VAL A 201 -20.13 -25.64 7.20
C VAL A 201 -19.11 -24.58 6.81
N GLN A 202 -17.95 -24.56 7.46
CA GLN A 202 -16.87 -23.67 7.05
C GLN A 202 -16.15 -24.25 5.83
N VAL A 203 -15.93 -23.44 4.80
CA VAL A 203 -15.08 -23.80 3.67
C VAL A 203 -13.61 -23.82 4.16
N PRO A 204 -12.90 -24.97 4.06
CA PRO A 204 -11.60 -25.13 4.69
C PRO A 204 -10.51 -24.38 3.93
N ALA A 205 -9.90 -23.37 4.55
CA ALA A 205 -8.82 -22.58 3.96
C ALA A 205 -7.50 -23.36 3.73
N VAL A 206 -7.37 -24.56 4.30
CA VAL A 206 -6.20 -25.44 4.11
C VAL A 206 -6.22 -26.15 2.76
N LEU A 207 -7.40 -26.24 2.11
CA LEU A 207 -7.54 -26.78 0.76
C LEU A 207 -7.47 -25.67 -0.28
N PRO A 208 -7.05 -26.00 -1.53
CA PRO A 208 -7.15 -25.07 -2.64
C PRO A 208 -8.60 -24.64 -2.86
N ARG A 209 -8.87 -23.35 -3.03
CA ARG A 209 -10.24 -22.89 -3.33
C ARG A 209 -10.59 -23.03 -4.80
N ILE A 210 -9.58 -23.01 -5.71
CA ILE A 210 -9.76 -23.19 -7.15
C ILE A 210 -9.36 -24.61 -7.49
N ILE A 211 -10.31 -25.42 -7.97
CA ILE A 211 -10.11 -26.82 -8.33
C ILE A 211 -10.14 -26.95 -9.85
N SER A 212 -9.09 -27.54 -10.43
CA SER A 212 -9.05 -27.85 -11.86
C SER A 212 -9.90 -29.08 -12.14
N LEU A 213 -10.78 -28.98 -13.12
CA LEU A 213 -11.65 -30.04 -13.60
C LEU A 213 -11.05 -30.70 -14.86
N PRO A 214 -11.58 -31.86 -15.28
CA PRO A 214 -11.25 -32.42 -16.58
C PRO A 214 -11.43 -31.41 -17.72
N VAL A 215 -10.47 -31.37 -18.62
CA VAL A 215 -10.47 -30.50 -19.79
C VAL A 215 -11.63 -30.90 -20.70
N THR A 216 -12.36 -29.95 -21.24
CA THR A 216 -13.37 -30.18 -22.27
C THR A 216 -12.81 -29.77 -23.62
N THR A 217 -13.12 -30.58 -24.66
CA THR A 217 -12.72 -30.30 -26.04
C THR A 217 -13.99 -30.03 -26.86
N ASP A 218 -14.01 -28.92 -27.60
CA ASP A 218 -15.11 -28.59 -28.50
C ASP A 218 -15.03 -29.35 -29.84
N GLU A 219 -16.02 -29.14 -30.73
CA GLU A 219 -16.10 -29.78 -32.05
C GLU A 219 -14.90 -29.39 -32.94
N ASP A 220 -14.28 -28.26 -32.71
CA ASP A 220 -13.11 -27.74 -33.44
C ASP A 220 -11.77 -28.19 -32.82
N HIS A 221 -11.80 -29.11 -31.84
CA HIS A 221 -10.65 -29.62 -31.10
C HIS A 221 -9.91 -28.55 -30.23
N ASN A 222 -10.57 -27.47 -29.89
CA ASN A 222 -10.02 -26.51 -28.92
C ASN A 222 -10.22 -27.05 -27.51
N GLU A 223 -9.14 -27.09 -26.73
CA GLU A 223 -9.16 -27.50 -25.34
C GLU A 223 -9.56 -26.29 -24.44
N THR A 224 -10.57 -26.50 -23.61
CA THR A 224 -10.96 -25.52 -22.57
C THR A 224 -10.62 -26.07 -21.19
N ARG A 225 -9.79 -25.35 -20.47
CA ARG A 225 -9.48 -25.65 -19.07
C ARG A 225 -10.64 -25.17 -18.19
N ASN A 226 -11.26 -26.11 -17.48
CA ASN A 226 -12.35 -25.80 -16.56
C ASN A 226 -11.83 -25.74 -15.12
N VAL A 227 -12.35 -24.81 -14.35
CA VAL A 227 -12.10 -24.68 -12.90
C VAL A 227 -13.41 -24.43 -12.18
N ILE A 228 -13.49 -24.86 -10.91
CA ILE A 228 -14.63 -24.64 -10.03
C ILE A 228 -14.15 -24.20 -8.65
N PHE A 229 -14.96 -23.46 -7.91
CA PHE A 229 -14.64 -23.12 -6.54
C PHE A 229 -15.00 -24.24 -5.56
N LEU A 230 -14.25 -24.33 -4.48
CA LEU A 230 -14.41 -25.36 -3.46
C LEU A 230 -15.79 -25.30 -2.77
N GLU A 231 -16.33 -24.11 -2.57
CA GLU A 231 -17.69 -23.95 -2.01
C GLU A 231 -18.77 -24.61 -2.86
N GLU A 232 -18.68 -24.55 -4.18
CA GLU A 232 -19.60 -25.21 -5.11
C GLU A 232 -19.55 -26.76 -4.99
N ILE A 233 -18.33 -27.28 -4.80
CA ILE A 233 -18.12 -28.72 -4.56
C ILE A 233 -18.76 -29.15 -3.25
N ILE A 234 -18.66 -28.31 -2.21
CA ILE A 234 -19.27 -28.60 -0.90
C ILE A 234 -20.79 -28.51 -1.01
N GLU A 235 -21.35 -27.47 -1.64
CA GLU A 235 -22.80 -27.29 -1.80
C GLU A 235 -23.44 -28.45 -2.54
N ARG A 236 -22.87 -28.90 -3.64
CA ARG A 236 -23.31 -30.07 -4.40
C ARG A 236 -23.40 -31.32 -3.52
N ASN A 237 -22.54 -31.43 -2.52
CA ASN A 237 -22.44 -32.64 -1.67
C ASN A 237 -22.96 -32.42 -0.24
N MET A 238 -23.63 -31.31 0.05
CA MET A 238 -24.14 -30.96 1.39
C MET A 238 -25.02 -32.07 1.99
N GLN A 239 -25.83 -32.78 1.17
CA GLN A 239 -26.69 -33.86 1.63
C GLN A 239 -25.91 -35.02 2.28
N GLN A 240 -24.63 -35.22 1.90
CA GLN A 240 -23.77 -36.25 2.53
C GLN A 240 -23.31 -35.85 3.93
N LEU A 241 -23.37 -34.57 4.28
CA LEU A 241 -23.00 -34.06 5.63
C LEU A 241 -24.17 -34.16 6.62
N PHE A 242 -25.43 -34.15 6.13
CA PHE A 242 -26.63 -34.10 6.95
C PHE A 242 -27.62 -35.23 6.59
N LEU A 243 -27.22 -36.49 6.78
CA LEU A 243 -27.91 -37.69 6.30
C LEU A 243 -29.36 -37.83 6.78
N ASN A 244 -29.65 -37.37 8.02
CA ASN A 244 -30.98 -37.47 8.64
C ASN A 244 -31.88 -36.26 8.36
N TYR A 245 -31.46 -35.36 7.50
CA TYR A 245 -32.13 -34.14 7.16
C TYR A 245 -32.28 -34.01 5.63
N ASP A 246 -33.30 -33.31 5.21
CA ASP A 246 -33.41 -32.77 3.87
C ASP A 246 -32.94 -31.32 3.89
N ILE A 247 -32.10 -30.95 2.94
CA ILE A 247 -31.61 -29.58 2.80
C ILE A 247 -32.69 -28.77 2.08
N VAL A 248 -33.24 -27.77 2.76
CA VAL A 248 -34.25 -26.90 2.20
C VAL A 248 -33.63 -25.82 1.33
N THR A 249 -32.51 -25.27 1.78
CA THR A 249 -31.70 -24.29 1.06
C THR A 249 -30.31 -24.25 1.65
N SER A 250 -29.31 -23.91 0.81
CA SER A 250 -27.94 -23.62 1.23
C SER A 250 -27.44 -22.40 0.49
N HIS A 251 -26.64 -21.56 1.15
CA HIS A 251 -26.04 -20.37 0.55
C HIS A 251 -24.70 -20.07 1.20
N PRO A 252 -23.68 -19.73 0.42
CA PRO A 252 -22.42 -19.24 0.94
C PRO A 252 -22.58 -17.85 1.58
N PHE A 253 -21.86 -17.64 2.67
CA PHE A 253 -21.76 -16.34 3.33
C PHE A 253 -20.38 -16.10 3.91
N ARG A 254 -20.04 -14.83 4.12
CA ARG A 254 -18.77 -14.38 4.68
C ARG A 254 -19.03 -13.18 5.58
N ILE A 255 -18.25 -13.08 6.67
CA ILE A 255 -18.33 -11.92 7.56
C ILE A 255 -16.98 -11.23 7.68
N MET A 256 -17.03 -9.94 8.01
CA MET A 256 -15.88 -9.17 8.46
C MET A 256 -16.12 -8.65 9.87
N ARG A 257 -15.09 -8.77 10.70
CA ARG A 257 -15.09 -8.31 12.07
C ARG A 257 -14.20 -7.10 12.27
N ASN A 258 -14.52 -6.29 13.28
CA ASN A 258 -13.63 -5.24 13.74
C ASN A 258 -12.26 -5.84 14.06
N ALA A 259 -11.23 -5.43 13.31
CA ALA A 259 -9.84 -5.82 13.49
C ALA A 259 -8.95 -4.64 13.93
N ASP A 260 -9.54 -3.49 14.22
CA ASP A 260 -8.86 -2.37 14.85
C ASP A 260 -8.86 -2.58 16.37
N PHE A 261 -7.69 -2.55 16.99
CA PHE A 261 -7.58 -2.66 18.44
C PHE A 261 -6.81 -1.49 19.00
N SER A 262 -7.29 -0.98 20.13
CA SER A 262 -6.57 -0.02 20.94
C SER A 262 -5.70 -0.77 21.94
N LEU A 263 -4.39 -0.50 21.94
CA LEU A 263 -3.45 -0.92 22.97
C LEU A 263 -3.35 0.18 24.02
N ASP A 264 -3.50 -0.16 25.28
CA ASP A 264 -3.05 0.69 26.37
C ASP A 264 -1.56 0.44 26.58
N GLU A 265 -0.75 1.26 25.91
CA GLU A 265 0.71 1.12 25.91
C GLU A 265 1.34 1.61 27.21
N GLU A 266 0.64 2.50 27.94
CA GLU A 266 1.15 3.09 29.20
C GLU A 266 1.06 2.10 30.35
N GLU A 267 0.06 1.21 30.33
CA GLU A 267 -0.10 0.14 31.35
C GLU A 267 0.61 -1.16 31.00
N ALA A 268 1.10 -1.32 29.76
CA ALA A 268 1.75 -2.55 29.32
C ALA A 268 3.17 -2.69 29.91
N VAL A 269 3.37 -3.64 30.81
CA VAL A 269 4.69 -4.00 31.35
C VAL A 269 5.60 -4.62 30.29
N ASP A 270 5.01 -5.41 29.38
CA ASP A 270 5.69 -6.02 28.22
C ASP A 270 4.81 -5.81 26.98
N LEU A 271 5.26 -4.92 26.10
CA LEU A 271 4.56 -4.57 24.87
C LEU A 271 4.41 -5.76 23.92
N LEU A 272 5.41 -6.64 23.86
CA LEU A 272 5.39 -7.83 23.00
C LEU A 272 4.31 -8.81 23.44
N GLU A 273 4.23 -9.12 24.76
CA GLU A 273 3.22 -10.01 25.31
C GLU A 273 1.81 -9.45 25.11
N GLU A 274 1.63 -8.14 25.29
CA GLU A 274 0.32 -7.51 25.12
C GLU A 274 -0.14 -7.55 23.65
N ILE A 275 0.76 -7.30 22.70
CA ILE A 275 0.44 -7.46 21.28
C ILE A 275 0.05 -8.91 20.95
N GLU A 276 0.76 -9.91 21.46
CA GLU A 276 0.40 -11.33 21.28
C GLU A 276 -1.00 -11.66 21.81
N LYS A 277 -1.41 -11.09 22.96
CA LYS A 277 -2.76 -11.24 23.52
C LYS A 277 -3.83 -10.59 22.63
N GLN A 278 -3.56 -9.36 22.15
CA GLN A 278 -4.50 -8.63 21.29
C GLN A 278 -4.68 -9.29 19.93
N LEU A 279 -3.64 -9.87 19.34
CA LEU A 279 -3.74 -10.64 18.10
C LEU A 279 -4.72 -11.80 18.21
N LYS A 280 -4.76 -12.49 19.35
CA LYS A 280 -5.74 -13.56 19.61
C LYS A 280 -7.17 -13.02 19.73
N ARG A 281 -7.37 -11.82 20.28
CA ARG A 281 -8.69 -11.19 20.43
C ARG A 281 -9.25 -10.64 19.11
N ARG A 282 -8.39 -10.26 18.15
CA ARG A 282 -8.78 -9.70 16.84
C ARG A 282 -9.79 -10.56 16.08
N GLN A 283 -9.80 -11.86 16.28
CA GLN A 283 -10.72 -12.79 15.61
C GLN A 283 -12.17 -12.69 16.10
N TRP A 284 -12.44 -11.98 17.19
CA TRP A 284 -13.69 -11.98 17.95
C TRP A 284 -14.34 -10.59 18.08
N GLY A 285 -13.87 -9.60 17.31
CA GLY A 285 -14.50 -8.28 17.25
C GLY A 285 -15.94 -8.33 16.74
N GLU A 286 -16.69 -7.23 16.92
CA GLU A 286 -18.03 -7.04 16.36
C GLU A 286 -18.06 -7.33 14.85
N VAL A 287 -19.15 -7.91 14.36
CA VAL A 287 -19.35 -8.08 12.92
C VAL A 287 -19.75 -6.74 12.31
N ILE A 288 -18.98 -6.31 11.33
CA ILE A 288 -19.15 -5.01 10.67
C ILE A 288 -19.60 -5.12 9.22
N ARG A 289 -19.59 -6.31 8.65
CA ARG A 289 -20.07 -6.60 7.30
C ARG A 289 -20.45 -8.06 7.18
N LEU A 290 -21.61 -8.32 6.55
CA LEU A 290 -22.07 -9.63 6.11
C LEU A 290 -22.18 -9.62 4.59
N GLU A 291 -21.50 -10.54 3.93
CA GLU A 291 -21.66 -10.86 2.51
C GLU A 291 -22.43 -12.18 2.40
N ILE A 292 -23.43 -12.22 1.57
CA ILE A 292 -24.21 -13.41 1.28
C ILE A 292 -24.53 -13.45 -0.21
N GLU A 293 -24.70 -14.63 -0.77
CA GLU A 293 -25.13 -14.80 -2.15
C GLU A 293 -26.45 -14.06 -2.43
N ASP A 294 -26.59 -13.45 -3.61
CA ASP A 294 -27.82 -12.79 -4.02
C ASP A 294 -28.97 -13.80 -4.10
N LYS A 295 -30.19 -13.35 -3.81
CA LYS A 295 -31.39 -14.20 -3.73
C LYS A 295 -31.35 -15.29 -2.66
N ALA A 296 -30.49 -15.17 -1.65
CA ALA A 296 -30.48 -16.07 -0.51
C ALA A 296 -31.87 -16.12 0.17
N ASP A 297 -32.21 -17.29 0.72
CA ASP A 297 -33.48 -17.47 1.40
C ASP A 297 -33.61 -16.50 2.59
N GLN A 298 -34.72 -15.72 2.58
CA GLN A 298 -34.94 -14.68 3.57
C GLN A 298 -35.06 -15.22 5.00
N ARG A 299 -35.47 -16.50 5.16
CA ARG A 299 -35.49 -17.16 6.48
C ARG A 299 -34.10 -17.39 7.00
N LEU A 300 -33.17 -17.80 6.13
CA LEU A 300 -31.75 -18.00 6.44
C LEU A 300 -31.08 -16.67 6.75
N LEU A 301 -31.31 -15.66 5.93
CA LEU A 301 -30.77 -14.30 6.15
C LEU A 301 -31.24 -13.73 7.50
N LYS A 302 -32.52 -13.95 7.87
CA LYS A 302 -33.05 -13.51 9.17
C LYS A 302 -32.36 -14.18 10.37
N VAL A 303 -31.97 -15.45 10.25
CA VAL A 303 -31.19 -16.13 11.28
C VAL A 303 -29.80 -15.50 11.39
N LEU A 304 -29.10 -15.35 10.27
CA LEU A 304 -27.76 -14.73 10.24
C LEU A 304 -27.77 -13.31 10.80
N LYS A 305 -28.73 -12.48 10.43
CA LYS A 305 -28.87 -11.10 10.98
C LYS A 305 -29.01 -11.10 12.50
N ARG A 306 -29.85 -11.97 13.03
CA ARG A 306 -30.09 -12.05 14.47
C ARG A 306 -28.85 -12.54 15.23
N GLU A 307 -28.22 -13.61 14.76
CA GLU A 307 -27.11 -14.27 15.45
C GLU A 307 -25.78 -13.51 15.30
N LEU A 308 -25.62 -12.74 14.22
CA LEU A 308 -24.43 -11.94 13.96
C LEU A 308 -24.60 -10.47 14.37
N GLU A 309 -25.80 -10.09 14.81
CA GLU A 309 -26.14 -8.72 15.26
C GLU A 309 -25.81 -7.64 14.21
N VAL A 310 -26.07 -7.91 12.91
CA VAL A 310 -25.80 -6.99 11.81
C VAL A 310 -27.01 -6.18 11.40
N ASN A 311 -26.80 -4.91 11.01
CA ASN A 311 -27.82 -4.03 10.50
C ASN A 311 -27.99 -4.21 8.97
N GLU A 312 -29.09 -3.68 8.41
CA GLU A 312 -29.39 -3.78 6.97
C GLU A 312 -28.30 -3.13 6.11
N GLU A 313 -27.78 -2.00 6.54
CA GLU A 313 -26.72 -1.25 5.85
C GLU A 313 -25.37 -1.98 5.80
N ASP A 314 -25.19 -3.01 6.61
CA ASP A 314 -23.95 -3.82 6.68
C ASP A 314 -24.06 -5.13 5.86
N ILE A 315 -25.21 -5.37 5.21
CA ILE A 315 -25.47 -6.58 4.43
C ILE A 315 -25.23 -6.30 2.95
N PHE A 316 -24.46 -7.15 2.32
CA PHE A 316 -24.14 -7.11 0.90
C PHE A 316 -24.62 -8.41 0.24
N GLU A 317 -25.64 -8.30 -0.60
CA GLU A 317 -26.10 -9.38 -1.47
C GLU A 317 -25.20 -9.42 -2.71
N ILE A 318 -24.53 -10.55 -2.92
CA ILE A 318 -23.42 -10.70 -3.88
C ILE A 318 -23.87 -11.54 -5.08
N PRO A 319 -23.89 -10.98 -6.29
CA PRO A 319 -24.26 -11.71 -7.49
C PRO A 319 -23.08 -12.46 -8.11
N GLY A 320 -22.63 -13.54 -7.49
CA GLY A 320 -21.50 -14.37 -7.92
C GLY A 320 -20.61 -14.82 -6.76
N ALA A 321 -19.40 -15.24 -7.08
CA ALA A 321 -18.46 -15.77 -6.08
C ALA A 321 -18.17 -14.77 -4.97
N LEU A 322 -18.33 -15.18 -3.71
CA LEU A 322 -17.92 -14.38 -2.57
C LEU A 322 -16.37 -14.27 -2.51
N ASP A 323 -15.87 -13.19 -1.89
CA ASP A 323 -14.43 -13.01 -1.70
C ASP A 323 -13.61 -13.03 -3.00
N LEU A 324 -13.73 -11.98 -3.79
CA LEU A 324 -12.96 -11.81 -5.05
C LEU A 324 -11.44 -11.75 -4.86
N THR A 325 -10.92 -11.78 -3.62
CA THR A 325 -9.47 -11.88 -3.40
C THR A 325 -8.89 -13.18 -3.95
N VAL A 326 -9.73 -14.21 -4.17
CA VAL A 326 -9.37 -15.48 -4.81
C VAL A 326 -8.81 -15.30 -6.23
N LEU A 327 -9.19 -14.24 -6.93
CA LEU A 327 -8.73 -13.95 -8.29
C LEU A 327 -7.21 -13.76 -8.36
N MET A 328 -6.54 -13.41 -7.25
CA MET A 328 -5.09 -13.36 -7.17
C MET A 328 -4.46 -14.76 -7.36
N LYS A 329 -5.15 -15.82 -6.91
CA LYS A 329 -4.71 -17.20 -7.14
C LYS A 329 -4.90 -17.60 -8.61
N MET A 330 -5.96 -17.10 -9.27
CA MET A 330 -6.14 -17.29 -10.71
C MET A 330 -5.03 -16.61 -11.52
N TYR A 331 -4.58 -15.42 -11.11
CA TYR A 331 -3.42 -14.76 -11.73
C TYR A 331 -2.17 -15.66 -11.72
N GLY A 332 -2.02 -16.51 -10.70
CA GLY A 332 -0.91 -17.47 -10.56
C GLY A 332 -1.02 -18.73 -11.43
N LEU A 333 -2.09 -18.95 -12.20
CA LEU A 333 -2.23 -20.12 -13.06
C LEU A 333 -1.19 -20.13 -14.18
N ASP A 334 -0.62 -21.32 -14.43
CA ASP A 334 0.34 -21.56 -15.50
C ASP A 334 -0.34 -21.62 -16.87
N GLY A 335 0.41 -21.26 -17.93
CA GLY A 335 -0.04 -21.32 -19.31
C GLY A 335 -0.71 -20.05 -19.84
N TYR A 336 -0.88 -19.03 -19.00
CA TYR A 336 -1.53 -17.76 -19.36
C TYR A 336 -0.59 -16.55 -19.33
N ASP A 337 0.72 -16.75 -19.47
CA ASP A 337 1.71 -15.66 -19.40
C ASP A 337 1.56 -14.64 -20.53
N HIS A 338 1.02 -15.08 -21.68
CA HIS A 338 0.67 -14.19 -22.80
C HIS A 338 -0.50 -13.22 -22.51
N LEU A 339 -1.26 -13.46 -21.43
CA LEU A 339 -2.36 -12.60 -20.94
C LEU A 339 -1.95 -11.74 -19.71
N LYS A 340 -0.66 -11.69 -19.42
CA LYS A 340 -0.06 -10.90 -18.32
C LYS A 340 0.91 -9.87 -18.88
N THR A 341 1.09 -8.76 -18.17
CA THR A 341 2.18 -7.83 -18.45
C THR A 341 3.52 -8.54 -18.26
N PRO A 342 4.46 -8.45 -19.22
CA PRO A 342 5.80 -8.99 -19.06
C PRO A 342 6.48 -8.42 -17.82
N LYS A 343 7.00 -9.31 -16.97
CA LYS A 343 7.62 -8.90 -15.71
C LYS A 343 8.87 -8.06 -15.96
N TYR A 344 8.88 -6.84 -15.43
CA TYR A 344 10.06 -5.99 -15.48
C TYR A 344 11.20 -6.53 -14.60
N THR A 345 12.42 -6.47 -15.11
CA THR A 345 13.62 -6.82 -14.35
C THR A 345 14.32 -5.54 -13.93
N PRO A 346 14.41 -5.25 -12.60
CA PRO A 346 15.11 -4.08 -12.10
C PRO A 346 16.56 -4.02 -12.60
N GLN A 347 17.02 -2.84 -13.00
CA GLN A 347 18.35 -2.66 -13.59
C GLN A 347 19.40 -2.38 -12.52
N PRO A 348 20.68 -2.70 -12.77
CA PRO A 348 21.77 -2.28 -11.89
C PRO A 348 21.84 -0.76 -11.77
N VAL A 349 22.26 -0.27 -10.59
CA VAL A 349 22.46 1.16 -10.34
C VAL A 349 23.77 1.59 -11.03
N PRO A 350 23.75 2.54 -11.99
CA PRO A 350 24.92 2.90 -12.79
C PRO A 350 26.16 3.28 -11.96
N ALA A 351 25.96 4.05 -10.90
CA ALA A 351 27.05 4.48 -9.99
C ALA A 351 27.73 3.32 -9.23
N LEU A 352 27.17 2.13 -9.24
CA LEU A 352 27.67 0.93 -8.55
C LEU A 352 28.07 -0.20 -9.51
N MET A 353 28.16 0.08 -10.80
CA MET A 353 28.54 -0.91 -11.81
C MET A 353 30.08 -1.01 -12.03
N ASN A 354 30.86 -0.39 -11.16
CA ASN A 354 32.32 -0.48 -11.14
C ASN A 354 32.83 -1.55 -10.17
N ASP A 355 34.15 -1.80 -10.17
CA ASP A 355 34.78 -2.81 -9.31
C ASP A 355 35.05 -2.32 -7.87
N ASP A 356 34.72 -1.07 -7.56
CA ASP A 356 34.96 -0.52 -6.22
C ASP A 356 33.91 -1.09 -5.22
N ASP A 357 34.32 -1.17 -3.97
CA ASP A 357 33.41 -1.51 -2.89
C ASP A 357 32.38 -0.39 -2.63
N ILE A 358 31.26 -0.73 -2.00
CA ILE A 358 30.15 0.20 -1.80
C ILE A 358 30.55 1.43 -0.95
N PHE A 359 31.41 1.26 0.05
CA PHE A 359 31.88 2.37 0.90
C PHE A 359 32.76 3.34 0.11
N THR A 360 33.64 2.83 -0.76
CA THR A 360 34.42 3.63 -1.68
C THR A 360 33.54 4.42 -2.65
N ASN A 361 32.50 3.79 -3.20
CA ASN A 361 31.57 4.49 -4.09
C ASN A 361 30.80 5.61 -3.36
N ILE A 362 30.32 5.36 -2.13
CA ILE A 362 29.64 6.38 -1.33
C ILE A 362 30.60 7.54 -0.96
N ARG A 363 31.89 7.27 -0.76
CA ARG A 363 32.92 8.32 -0.51
C ARG A 363 33.13 9.24 -1.72
N LYS A 364 32.98 8.73 -2.94
CA LYS A 364 33.05 9.54 -4.16
C LYS A 364 31.89 10.52 -4.30
N GLY A 365 30.74 10.21 -3.69
CA GLY A 365 29.56 11.06 -3.65
C GLY A 365 28.29 10.30 -3.34
N ASP A 366 27.24 11.04 -3.02
CA ASP A 366 25.93 10.48 -2.73
C ASP A 366 25.42 9.64 -3.90
N ILE A 367 24.74 8.53 -3.61
CA ILE A 367 24.17 7.60 -4.60
C ILE A 367 22.65 7.59 -4.44
N LEU A 368 21.94 7.94 -5.50
CA LEU A 368 20.47 7.86 -5.58
C LEU A 368 20.05 6.48 -6.07
N LEU A 369 19.09 5.88 -5.39
CA LEU A 369 18.44 4.61 -5.71
C LEU A 369 16.98 4.86 -6.06
N MET A 370 16.48 4.25 -7.15
CA MET A 370 15.13 4.45 -7.65
C MET A 370 14.46 3.11 -7.92
N HIS A 371 13.78 2.55 -6.91
CA HIS A 371 13.06 1.27 -7.02
C HIS A 371 11.67 1.48 -7.64
N PRO A 372 11.13 0.49 -8.36
CA PRO A 372 11.68 -0.80 -8.77
C PRO A 372 12.52 -0.71 -10.06
N TYR A 373 12.71 0.50 -10.61
CA TYR A 373 13.44 0.72 -11.85
C TYR A 373 14.88 0.24 -11.74
N GLU A 374 15.52 0.54 -10.60
CA GLU A 374 16.83 0.03 -10.19
C GLU A 374 16.67 -1.02 -9.09
N THR A 375 17.60 -2.01 -9.05
CA THR A 375 17.54 -3.12 -8.08
C THR A 375 17.71 -2.64 -6.64
N PHE A 376 17.10 -3.38 -5.70
CA PHE A 376 17.25 -3.17 -4.26
C PHE A 376 18.54 -3.80 -3.70
N ASP A 377 19.25 -4.60 -4.49
CA ASP A 377 20.45 -5.33 -4.07
C ASP A 377 21.51 -4.44 -3.41
N PRO A 378 21.77 -3.19 -3.86
CA PRO A 378 22.73 -2.32 -3.19
C PRO A 378 22.41 -2.05 -1.71
N VAL A 379 21.14 -1.97 -1.34
CA VAL A 379 20.72 -1.77 0.06
C VAL A 379 21.02 -3.02 0.88
N VAL A 380 20.76 -4.19 0.32
CA VAL A 380 21.09 -5.48 0.95
C VAL A 380 22.60 -5.64 1.08
N ASP A 381 23.33 -5.34 0.01
CA ASP A 381 24.80 -5.45 -0.02
C ASP A 381 25.48 -4.47 0.93
N PHE A 382 24.93 -3.28 1.11
CA PHE A 382 25.42 -2.32 2.08
C PHE A 382 25.46 -2.91 3.50
N VAL A 383 24.36 -3.53 3.94
CA VAL A 383 24.30 -4.17 5.26
C VAL A 383 25.13 -5.46 5.30
N ARG A 384 25.11 -6.27 4.23
CA ARG A 384 25.86 -7.53 4.14
C ARG A 384 27.37 -7.31 4.16
N ARG A 385 27.89 -6.31 3.46
CA ARG A 385 29.30 -5.94 3.49
C ARG A 385 29.69 -5.36 4.84
N ALA A 386 28.87 -4.47 5.39
CA ALA A 386 29.07 -3.94 6.73
C ALA A 386 29.17 -5.05 7.79
N ALA A 387 28.38 -6.12 7.66
CA ALA A 387 28.42 -7.26 8.57
C ALA A 387 29.76 -8.03 8.55
N ARG A 388 30.46 -8.03 7.43
CA ARG A 388 31.71 -8.79 7.21
C ARG A 388 32.97 -7.95 7.33
N ASP A 389 32.90 -6.64 7.11
CA ASP A 389 34.02 -5.73 7.10
C ASP A 389 34.58 -5.55 8.52
N PRO A 390 35.87 -5.89 8.78
CA PRO A 390 36.47 -5.78 10.12
C PRO A 390 36.55 -4.34 10.64
N GLU A 391 36.59 -3.35 9.75
CA GLU A 391 36.65 -1.94 10.12
C GLU A 391 35.27 -1.36 10.52
N VAL A 392 34.17 -2.08 10.28
CA VAL A 392 32.84 -1.66 10.74
C VAL A 392 32.66 -1.97 12.22
N LEU A 393 32.39 -0.93 12.99
CA LEU A 393 32.25 -0.96 14.45
C LEU A 393 30.81 -1.18 14.89
N ALA A 394 29.86 -0.51 14.20
CA ALA A 394 28.44 -0.56 14.56
C ALA A 394 27.53 -0.48 13.33
N ILE A 395 26.35 -1.13 13.44
CA ILE A 395 25.26 -1.01 12.49
C ILE A 395 23.99 -0.69 13.28
N LYS A 396 23.27 0.36 12.86
CA LYS A 396 21.99 0.71 13.45
C LYS A 396 20.94 0.81 12.34
N GLN A 397 19.77 0.20 12.53
CA GLN A 397 18.72 0.14 11.48
C GLN A 397 17.31 0.15 12.07
N THR A 398 16.39 0.83 11.37
CA THR A 398 14.95 0.76 11.63
C THR A 398 14.29 -0.24 10.70
N LEU A 399 13.39 -1.07 11.22
CA LEU A 399 12.60 -2.05 10.46
C LEU A 399 11.11 -1.85 10.76
N TYR A 400 10.29 -1.77 9.70
CA TYR A 400 8.84 -1.61 9.80
C TYR A 400 8.10 -2.81 9.23
N ARG A 401 8.34 -3.13 7.96
CA ARG A 401 7.84 -4.32 7.25
C ARG A 401 8.98 -4.99 6.54
N VAL A 402 9.22 -6.25 6.84
CA VAL A 402 10.30 -7.03 6.23
C VAL A 402 9.71 -8.27 5.54
N SER A 403 10.41 -8.77 4.52
CA SER A 403 10.00 -10.00 3.83
C SER A 403 10.10 -11.23 4.75
N GLY A 404 9.35 -12.28 4.43
CA GLY A 404 9.33 -13.52 5.23
C GLY A 404 10.68 -14.25 5.29
N ASN A 405 11.59 -14.02 4.31
CA ASN A 405 12.96 -14.53 4.31
C ASN A 405 13.94 -13.38 4.01
N SER A 406 13.95 -12.39 4.89
CA SER A 406 14.69 -11.13 4.68
C SER A 406 16.21 -11.32 4.68
N PRO A 407 16.92 -10.97 3.59
CA PRO A 407 18.37 -10.99 3.52
C PRO A 407 19.01 -9.92 4.45
N ILE A 408 18.28 -8.85 4.76
CA ILE A 408 18.72 -7.79 5.68
C ILE A 408 18.73 -8.32 7.12
N ILE A 409 17.68 -9.02 7.55
CA ILE A 409 17.65 -9.68 8.87
C ILE A 409 18.81 -10.66 9.03
N ALA A 410 19.07 -11.46 7.99
CA ALA A 410 20.20 -12.40 7.99
C ALA A 410 21.55 -11.66 8.10
N ALA A 411 21.72 -10.54 7.41
CA ALA A 411 22.94 -9.75 7.46
C ALA A 411 23.14 -9.08 8.84
N LEU A 412 22.09 -8.54 9.46
CA LEU A 412 22.16 -7.95 10.79
C LEU A 412 22.49 -8.98 11.86
N ALA A 413 21.90 -10.17 11.80
CA ALA A 413 22.22 -11.29 12.70
C ALA A 413 23.71 -11.68 12.56
N ALA A 414 24.18 -11.89 11.33
CA ALA A 414 25.58 -12.20 11.06
C ALA A 414 26.56 -11.11 11.55
N ALA A 415 26.14 -9.83 11.48
CA ALA A 415 26.95 -8.72 12.00
C ALA A 415 27.16 -8.82 13.53
N ALA A 416 26.08 -9.13 14.26
CA ALA A 416 26.17 -9.33 15.72
C ALA A 416 27.01 -10.55 16.08
N GLU A 417 26.84 -11.66 15.38
CA GLU A 417 27.65 -12.88 15.54
C GLU A 417 29.15 -12.61 15.23
N ASN A 418 29.45 -11.68 14.32
CA ASN A 418 30.81 -11.22 14.03
C ASN A 418 31.34 -10.18 15.05
N GLY A 419 30.64 -9.97 16.17
CA GLY A 419 31.10 -9.12 17.28
C GLY A 419 30.87 -7.63 17.08
N LYS A 420 30.08 -7.20 16.09
CA LYS A 420 29.75 -5.79 15.87
C LYS A 420 28.62 -5.33 16.79
N GLN A 421 28.62 -4.03 17.11
CA GLN A 421 27.49 -3.41 17.83
C GLN A 421 26.32 -3.24 16.87
N VAL A 422 25.29 -4.07 17.01
CA VAL A 422 24.10 -4.03 16.16
C VAL A 422 22.88 -3.60 16.98
N SER A 423 22.30 -2.45 16.62
CA SER A 423 21.07 -1.95 17.23
C SER A 423 19.97 -1.88 16.20
N VAL A 424 18.86 -2.58 16.44
CA VAL A 424 17.76 -2.66 15.49
C VAL A 424 16.47 -2.24 16.17
N LEU A 425 15.81 -1.22 15.62
CA LEU A 425 14.45 -0.92 16.01
C LEU A 425 13.50 -1.71 15.14
N VAL A 426 12.70 -2.59 15.73
CA VAL A 426 11.65 -3.37 15.06
C VAL A 426 10.29 -2.82 15.49
N GLU A 427 9.53 -2.26 14.54
CA GLU A 427 8.20 -1.73 14.82
C GLU A 427 7.17 -2.87 14.92
N LEU A 428 6.84 -3.28 16.14
CA LEU A 428 5.92 -4.39 16.39
C LEU A 428 4.46 -4.08 16.01
N LYS A 429 4.07 -2.80 15.99
CA LYS A 429 2.70 -2.34 15.69
C LYS A 429 2.49 -2.09 14.18
N ALA A 430 3.31 -2.69 13.32
CA ALA A 430 3.09 -2.67 11.87
C ALA A 430 1.85 -3.51 11.53
N ARG A 431 0.72 -2.86 11.24
CA ARG A 431 -0.60 -3.49 11.09
C ARG A 431 -0.57 -4.65 10.10
N PHE A 432 -1.08 -5.82 10.52
CA PHE A 432 -1.10 -7.10 9.81
C PHE A 432 0.27 -7.77 9.59
N ASP A 433 1.36 -7.15 10.06
CA ASP A 433 2.71 -7.73 10.05
C ASP A 433 3.23 -7.99 11.47
N GLU A 434 2.40 -7.82 12.49
CA GLU A 434 2.78 -7.89 13.90
C GLU A 434 3.42 -9.26 14.23
N GLU A 435 2.79 -10.37 13.83
CA GLU A 435 3.31 -11.73 14.10
C GLU A 435 4.68 -11.95 13.45
N ASN A 436 4.83 -11.53 12.21
CA ASN A 436 6.09 -11.63 11.46
C ASN A 436 7.19 -10.80 12.13
N ASN A 437 6.88 -9.57 12.54
CA ASN A 437 7.85 -8.68 13.19
C ASN A 437 8.27 -9.20 14.58
N ILE A 438 7.38 -9.83 15.33
CA ILE A 438 7.71 -10.52 16.59
C ILE A 438 8.71 -11.66 16.36
N ILE A 439 8.50 -12.47 15.34
CA ILE A 439 9.41 -13.58 14.99
C ILE A 439 10.81 -13.03 14.67
N TRP A 440 10.89 -11.95 13.88
CA TRP A 440 12.17 -11.34 13.52
C TRP A 440 12.86 -10.67 14.71
N ALA A 441 12.12 -9.99 15.56
CA ALA A 441 12.66 -9.40 16.77
C ALA A 441 13.34 -10.47 17.66
N LYS A 442 12.65 -11.57 17.94
CA LYS A 442 13.19 -12.70 18.71
C LYS A 442 14.42 -13.34 18.04
N LYS A 443 14.43 -13.44 16.70
CA LYS A 443 15.59 -13.96 15.96
C LYS A 443 16.82 -13.06 16.08
N LEU A 444 16.64 -11.75 15.96
CA LEU A 444 17.71 -10.77 16.10
C LEU A 444 18.30 -10.74 17.51
N GLU A 445 17.46 -10.80 18.55
CA GLU A 445 17.90 -10.89 19.95
C GLU A 445 18.74 -12.14 20.19
N LYS A 446 18.28 -13.30 19.69
CA LYS A 446 19.02 -14.55 19.81
C LYS A 446 20.40 -14.51 19.14
N ALA A 447 20.55 -13.71 18.08
CA ALA A 447 21.84 -13.50 17.41
C ALA A 447 22.75 -12.50 18.14
N GLY A 448 22.27 -11.84 19.20
CA GLY A 448 23.04 -10.86 19.99
C GLY A 448 22.84 -9.41 19.57
N CYS A 449 21.84 -9.11 18.74
CA CYS A 449 21.47 -7.72 18.43
C CYS A 449 20.78 -7.05 19.64
N HIS A 450 21.01 -5.76 19.81
CA HIS A 450 20.22 -4.92 20.70
C HIS A 450 18.94 -4.51 19.97
N VAL A 451 17.80 -5.13 20.35
CA VAL A 451 16.50 -4.89 19.72
C VAL A 451 15.68 -3.89 20.54
N ILE A 452 15.10 -2.91 19.85
CA ILE A 452 14.18 -1.91 20.40
C ILE A 452 12.81 -2.15 19.78
N TYR A 453 11.76 -2.31 20.60
CA TYR A 453 10.39 -2.65 20.17
C TYR A 453 9.49 -1.46 19.85
N GLY A 454 10.09 -0.36 19.41
CA GLY A 454 9.39 0.88 19.13
C GLY A 454 9.40 1.85 20.33
N LEU A 455 8.65 2.93 20.21
CA LEU A 455 8.48 3.94 21.24
C LEU A 455 7.05 3.94 21.76
N VAL A 456 6.87 4.16 23.06
CA VAL A 456 5.54 4.29 23.67
C VAL A 456 4.81 5.50 23.04
N GLY A 457 3.55 5.31 22.65
CA GLY A 457 2.73 6.36 22.04
C GLY A 457 3.07 6.74 20.60
N LEU A 458 4.22 6.30 20.07
CA LEU A 458 4.66 6.58 18.70
C LEU A 458 4.84 5.28 17.88
N LYS A 459 4.72 5.39 16.56
CA LYS A 459 5.13 4.33 15.62
C LYS A 459 6.34 4.79 14.84
N THR A 460 7.37 3.96 14.77
CA THR A 460 8.56 4.27 13.98
C THR A 460 8.35 3.89 12.53
N HIS A 461 8.29 4.89 11.65
CA HIS A 461 8.07 4.69 10.21
C HIS A 461 9.24 5.22 9.34
N SER A 462 10.26 5.81 9.96
CA SER A 462 11.50 6.22 9.28
C SER A 462 12.25 5.03 8.71
N LYS A 463 12.91 5.22 7.57
CA LYS A 463 13.77 4.21 6.92
C LYS A 463 15.20 4.75 6.90
N ILE A 464 15.97 4.31 7.87
CA ILE A 464 17.32 4.74 8.09
C ILE A 464 18.23 3.58 8.50
N THR A 465 19.39 3.50 7.87
CA THR A 465 20.47 2.59 8.26
C THR A 465 21.73 3.42 8.44
N LEU A 466 22.39 3.25 9.57
CA LEU A 466 23.67 3.88 9.91
C LEU A 466 24.72 2.81 10.10
N VAL A 467 25.82 2.90 9.33
CA VAL A 467 27.03 2.09 9.49
C VAL A 467 28.14 3.00 9.98
N VAL A 468 28.76 2.64 11.08
CA VAL A 468 29.91 3.35 11.66
C VAL A 468 31.19 2.54 11.36
N ARG A 469 32.06 3.10 10.55
CA ARG A 469 33.27 2.44 10.06
C ARG A 469 34.51 3.23 10.48
N ARG A 470 35.59 2.52 10.83
CA ARG A 470 36.90 3.09 11.03
C ARG A 470 37.56 3.26 9.66
N GLU A 471 38.04 4.46 9.38
CA GLU A 471 38.81 4.79 8.20
C GLU A 471 40.21 5.25 8.60
N GLU A 472 41.14 5.43 7.63
CA GLU A 472 42.45 5.92 7.90
C GLU A 472 42.47 7.34 8.55
N ASP A 473 41.48 8.16 8.19
CA ASP A 473 41.32 9.54 8.66
C ASP A 473 40.40 9.66 9.91
N GLY A 474 39.95 8.54 10.49
CA GLY A 474 39.10 8.51 11.68
C GLY A 474 37.82 7.70 11.48
N ILE A 475 36.81 8.01 12.27
CA ILE A 475 35.50 7.33 12.21
C ILE A 475 34.61 8.02 11.19
N ARG A 476 34.10 7.26 10.23
CA ARG A 476 33.14 7.73 9.22
C ARG A 476 31.80 7.07 9.40
N ARG A 477 30.73 7.83 9.15
CA ARG A 477 29.33 7.38 9.19
C ARG A 477 28.82 7.28 7.77
N TYR A 478 28.37 6.09 7.41
CA TYR A 478 27.70 5.81 6.13
C TYR A 478 26.23 5.63 6.41
N VAL A 479 25.38 6.33 5.69
CA VAL A 479 23.94 6.37 5.96
C VAL A 479 23.16 6.04 4.70
N HIS A 480 22.20 5.14 4.82
CA HIS A 480 21.12 4.98 3.84
C HIS A 480 19.84 5.59 4.41
N LEU A 481 19.21 6.45 3.63
CA LEU A 481 17.93 7.08 3.91
C LEU A 481 16.95 6.72 2.78
N GLY A 482 15.73 6.30 3.10
CA GLY A 482 14.77 5.87 2.08
C GLY A 482 13.35 6.32 2.34
N THR A 483 12.55 6.39 1.27
CA THR A 483 11.10 6.59 1.34
C THR A 483 10.36 5.28 1.59
N GLY A 484 10.94 4.14 1.14
CA GLY A 484 10.39 2.80 1.17
C GLY A 484 10.95 1.89 2.25
N ASN A 485 10.19 0.84 2.58
CA ASN A 485 10.57 -0.14 3.60
C ASN A 485 11.80 -0.97 3.18
N TYR A 486 12.52 -1.51 4.16
CA TYR A 486 13.60 -2.48 3.96
C TYR A 486 13.02 -3.89 3.67
N ASN A 487 12.36 -4.00 2.50
CA ASN A 487 11.68 -5.22 2.08
C ASN A 487 11.97 -5.46 0.59
N ASP A 488 12.82 -6.45 0.32
CA ASP A 488 13.31 -6.82 -1.02
C ASP A 488 12.20 -7.33 -1.95
N SER A 489 11.12 -7.86 -1.40
CA SER A 489 9.97 -8.31 -2.18
C SER A 489 9.10 -7.14 -2.65
N THR A 490 8.75 -6.22 -1.75
CA THR A 490 7.95 -5.05 -2.10
C THR A 490 8.72 -4.02 -2.91
N ALA A 491 10.06 -3.96 -2.77
CA ALA A 491 10.92 -3.10 -3.58
C ALA A 491 10.89 -3.39 -5.09
N LYS A 492 10.33 -4.54 -5.50
CA LYS A 492 10.10 -4.89 -6.91
C LYS A 492 8.74 -4.43 -7.43
N LEU A 493 7.88 -3.94 -6.55
CA LEU A 493 6.47 -3.59 -6.85
C LEU A 493 6.13 -2.15 -6.48
N TYR A 494 6.89 -1.52 -5.57
CA TYR A 494 6.64 -0.17 -5.05
C TYR A 494 7.65 0.80 -5.63
N THR A 495 7.19 1.97 -6.07
CA THR A 495 8.11 3.04 -6.45
C THR A 495 8.61 3.73 -5.19
N ASP A 496 9.91 3.67 -4.96
CA ASP A 496 10.57 4.30 -3.81
C ASP A 496 11.92 4.86 -4.20
N CYS A 497 12.35 5.89 -3.47
CA CYS A 497 13.66 6.50 -3.65
C CYS A 497 14.47 6.40 -2.36
N GLY A 498 15.80 6.27 -2.51
CA GLY A 498 16.72 6.27 -1.40
C GLY A 498 18.05 6.95 -1.75
N ILE A 499 18.78 7.41 -0.73
CA ILE A 499 20.12 7.94 -0.87
C ILE A 499 21.06 7.19 0.04
N MET A 500 22.24 6.83 -0.51
CA MET A 500 23.41 6.43 0.27
C MET A 500 24.39 7.60 0.33
N THR A 501 24.82 7.98 1.51
CA THR A 501 25.71 9.13 1.75
C THR A 501 26.67 8.90 2.89
N CYS A 502 27.82 9.58 2.88
CA CYS A 502 28.68 9.73 4.03
C CYS A 502 28.88 11.21 4.42
N HIS A 503 27.90 12.06 4.09
CA HIS A 503 27.95 13.47 4.44
C HIS A 503 27.99 13.64 5.97
N PRO A 504 29.00 14.37 6.53
CA PRO A 504 29.22 14.42 7.99
C PRO A 504 28.01 14.85 8.79
N LEU A 505 27.33 15.91 8.38
CA LEU A 505 26.15 16.45 9.08
C LEU A 505 24.94 15.50 9.04
N ILE A 506 24.74 14.77 7.93
CA ILE A 506 23.71 13.73 7.84
C ILE A 506 24.07 12.56 8.76
N GLY A 507 25.35 12.18 8.83
CA GLY A 507 25.86 11.16 9.74
C GLY A 507 25.66 11.51 11.22
N GLU A 508 25.85 12.78 11.59
CA GLU A 508 25.58 13.28 12.94
C GLU A 508 24.10 13.21 13.26
N ASP A 509 23.23 13.71 12.38
CA ASP A 509 21.78 13.65 12.53
C ASP A 509 21.29 12.20 12.60
N ALA A 510 21.82 11.29 11.78
CA ALA A 510 21.49 9.87 11.85
C ALA A 510 21.85 9.26 13.21
N THR A 511 22.99 9.65 13.78
CA THR A 511 23.38 9.25 15.14
C THR A 511 22.37 9.78 16.18
N ALA A 512 21.96 11.04 16.05
CA ALA A 512 20.99 11.68 16.93
C ALA A 512 19.60 10.99 16.83
N VAL A 513 19.16 10.60 15.61
CA VAL A 513 17.92 9.82 15.42
C VAL A 513 17.95 8.53 16.23
N PHE A 514 19.03 7.74 16.12
CA PHE A 514 19.13 6.49 16.88
C PHE A 514 19.26 6.69 18.38
N ASN A 515 19.91 7.77 18.84
CA ASN A 515 19.96 8.10 20.26
C ASN A 515 18.58 8.52 20.79
N MET A 516 17.80 9.24 19.99
CA MET A 516 16.41 9.55 20.31
C MET A 516 15.56 8.27 20.40
N LEU A 517 15.74 7.34 19.46
CA LEU A 517 14.97 6.08 19.41
C LEU A 517 15.33 5.12 20.55
N SER A 518 16.57 5.14 21.05
CA SER A 518 17.05 4.19 22.06
C SER A 518 17.14 4.75 23.47
N GLY A 519 17.23 6.07 23.65
CA GLY A 519 17.56 6.67 24.93
C GLY A 519 16.66 7.83 25.38
N TYR A 520 15.54 8.10 24.69
CA TYR A 520 14.66 9.26 24.96
C TYR A 520 15.41 10.61 24.99
N SER A 521 16.48 10.73 24.22
CA SER A 521 17.31 11.93 24.15
C SER A 521 16.87 12.75 22.95
N GLU A 522 16.14 13.83 23.17
CA GLU A 522 15.75 14.77 22.12
C GLU A 522 16.90 15.70 21.77
N PRO A 523 17.36 15.75 20.49
CA PRO A 523 18.37 16.70 20.07
C PRO A 523 17.81 18.13 20.08
N LEU A 524 18.63 19.10 20.45
CA LEU A 524 18.25 20.52 20.46
C LEU A 524 18.01 21.06 19.04
N ASN A 525 18.75 20.60 18.07
CA ASN A 525 18.69 21.04 16.67
C ASN A 525 19.03 19.87 15.72
N TRP A 526 18.57 19.99 14.49
CA TRP A 526 18.94 19.14 13.36
C TRP A 526 19.79 19.94 12.38
N ASN A 527 20.82 19.31 11.81
CA ASN A 527 21.67 19.95 10.80
C ASN A 527 21.02 19.92 9.41
N MET A 528 20.66 18.73 8.94
CA MET A 528 20.18 18.47 7.59
C MET A 528 18.85 17.73 7.58
N LEU A 529 18.62 16.82 8.51
CA LEU A 529 17.37 16.07 8.61
C LEU A 529 16.28 16.93 9.26
N SER A 530 15.02 16.55 9.01
CA SER A 530 13.90 17.01 9.80
C SER A 530 13.07 15.82 10.23
N VAL A 531 12.71 15.73 11.49
CA VAL A 531 12.13 14.54 12.11
C VAL A 531 10.76 14.87 12.69
N ALA A 532 9.77 14.01 12.47
CA ALA A 532 8.50 14.03 13.17
C ALA A 532 8.65 13.25 14.51
N PRO A 533 7.83 13.59 15.55
CA PRO A 533 6.65 14.45 15.48
C PRO A 533 6.92 15.97 15.69
N LEU A 534 8.07 16.39 16.18
CA LEU A 534 8.24 17.77 16.69
C LEU A 534 8.57 18.81 15.61
N TRP A 535 9.36 18.45 14.58
CA TRP A 535 9.95 19.47 13.70
C TRP A 535 9.41 19.43 12.27
N LEU A 536 8.93 18.27 11.80
CA LEU A 536 8.68 18.04 10.37
C LEU A 536 7.53 18.88 9.81
N ARG A 537 6.37 19.00 10.53
CA ARG A 537 5.26 19.86 10.11
C ARG A 537 5.73 21.31 9.99
N THR A 538 6.42 21.82 11.00
CA THR A 538 6.94 23.17 11.01
C THR A 538 7.91 23.45 9.86
N LYS A 539 8.74 22.47 9.49
CA LYS A 539 9.61 22.58 8.32
C LYS A 539 8.80 22.76 7.05
N PHE A 540 7.79 21.92 6.80
CA PHE A 540 6.95 22.03 5.62
C PHE A 540 6.19 23.36 5.57
N LEU A 541 5.58 23.78 6.66
CA LEU A 541 4.88 25.06 6.73
C LEU A 541 5.79 26.25 6.42
N ARG A 542 7.04 26.25 6.91
CA ARG A 542 8.04 27.29 6.59
C ARG A 542 8.41 27.29 5.10
N LEU A 543 8.57 26.12 4.50
CA LEU A 543 8.89 26.01 3.06
C LEU A 543 7.73 26.54 2.20
N ILE A 544 6.48 26.18 2.52
CA ILE A 544 5.28 26.69 1.82
C ILE A 544 5.13 28.19 2.03
N GLU A 545 5.31 28.68 3.23
CA GLU A 545 5.27 30.11 3.54
C GLU A 545 6.33 30.90 2.78
N ARG A 546 7.54 30.33 2.61
CA ARG A 546 8.61 30.95 1.81
C ARG A 546 8.17 31.12 0.34
N GLU A 547 7.63 30.08 -0.28
CA GLU A 547 7.10 30.16 -1.65
C GLU A 547 5.96 31.18 -1.75
N THR A 548 5.07 31.25 -0.74
CA THR A 548 4.01 32.24 -0.64
C THR A 548 4.56 33.68 -0.61
N LYS A 549 5.63 33.90 0.16
CA LYS A 549 6.32 35.21 0.22
C LYS A 549 6.98 35.57 -1.10
N ASN A 550 7.66 34.58 -1.74
CA ASN A 550 8.29 34.77 -3.05
C ASN A 550 7.25 35.17 -4.11
N ALA A 551 6.12 34.45 -4.19
CA ALA A 551 5.05 34.78 -5.13
C ALA A 551 4.46 36.18 -4.89
N ARG A 552 4.22 36.57 -3.63
CA ARG A 552 3.75 37.90 -3.27
C ARG A 552 4.74 39.01 -3.62
N ALA A 553 6.04 38.72 -3.61
CA ALA A 553 7.09 39.62 -4.03
C ALA A 553 7.26 39.69 -5.58
N GLY A 554 6.60 38.79 -6.32
CA GLY A 554 6.73 38.69 -7.78
C GLY A 554 7.92 37.85 -8.24
N ASN A 555 8.53 37.11 -7.32
CA ASN A 555 9.64 36.20 -7.57
C ASN A 555 9.13 34.82 -8.04
N PRO A 556 9.97 34.00 -8.71
CA PRO A 556 9.65 32.63 -9.04
C PRO A 556 9.25 31.82 -7.79
N ALA A 557 8.11 31.13 -7.87
CA ALA A 557 7.60 30.33 -6.76
C ALA A 557 6.75 29.17 -7.28
N SER A 558 7.13 27.97 -6.94
CA SER A 558 6.38 26.77 -7.27
C SER A 558 6.61 25.67 -6.24
N ILE A 559 5.65 24.75 -6.14
CA ILE A 559 5.71 23.57 -5.28
C ILE A 559 5.32 22.36 -6.13
N ILE A 560 6.20 21.36 -6.15
CA ILE A 560 5.87 20.03 -6.68
C ILE A 560 6.00 19.04 -5.52
N ALA A 561 4.95 18.28 -5.25
CA ALA A 561 5.01 17.31 -4.16
C ALA A 561 4.34 15.98 -4.54
N LYS A 562 5.04 14.89 -4.24
CA LYS A 562 4.54 13.52 -4.41
C LYS A 562 4.40 12.87 -3.04
N MET A 563 3.26 12.21 -2.82
CA MET A 563 2.96 11.49 -1.58
C MET A 563 1.82 10.48 -1.75
N ASN A 564 1.60 9.66 -0.73
CA ASN A 564 0.47 8.71 -0.79
C ASN A 564 -0.84 9.34 -0.31
N SER A 565 -0.79 10.28 0.64
CA SER A 565 -1.99 10.88 1.23
C SER A 565 -1.76 12.33 1.66
N LEU A 566 -2.76 13.16 1.44
CA LEU A 566 -2.81 14.56 1.82
C LEU A 566 -4.09 14.84 2.63
N CYS A 567 -3.99 14.95 3.96
CA CYS A 567 -5.12 15.23 4.84
C CYS A 567 -4.77 16.04 6.10
N ASP A 568 -3.57 16.64 6.16
CA ASP A 568 -3.21 17.56 7.23
C ASP A 568 -3.84 18.93 7.00
N LYS A 569 -4.70 19.37 7.93
CA LYS A 569 -5.50 20.59 7.80
C LYS A 569 -4.64 21.85 7.72
N GLU A 570 -3.56 21.91 8.49
CA GLU A 570 -2.68 23.08 8.53
C GLU A 570 -1.89 23.22 7.21
N ILE A 571 -1.36 22.09 6.71
CA ILE A 571 -0.65 22.08 5.43
C ILE A 571 -1.59 22.41 4.27
N ILE A 572 -2.81 21.84 4.23
CA ILE A 572 -3.79 22.16 3.18
C ILE A 572 -4.17 23.64 3.21
N ALA A 573 -4.40 24.22 4.40
CA ALA A 573 -4.69 25.64 4.52
C ALA A 573 -3.52 26.52 4.02
N ALA A 574 -2.28 26.14 4.31
CA ALA A 574 -1.09 26.84 3.81
C ALA A 574 -0.94 26.73 2.27
N LEU A 575 -1.29 25.58 1.68
CA LEU A 575 -1.32 25.40 0.23
C LEU A 575 -2.40 26.27 -0.43
N TYR A 576 -3.57 26.42 0.19
CA TYR A 576 -4.63 27.33 -0.30
C TYR A 576 -4.15 28.78 -0.25
N GLU A 577 -3.52 29.20 0.84
CA GLU A 577 -2.93 30.54 0.95
C GLU A 577 -1.85 30.78 -0.12
N ALA A 578 -0.99 29.79 -0.35
CA ALA A 578 0.05 29.84 -1.37
C ALA A 578 -0.56 29.94 -2.79
N SER A 579 -1.61 29.16 -3.08
CA SER A 579 -2.35 29.24 -4.35
C SER A 579 -2.95 30.64 -4.57
N CYS A 580 -3.60 31.20 -3.55
CA CYS A 580 -4.15 32.57 -3.60
C CYS A 580 -3.06 33.63 -3.77
N ALA A 581 -1.83 33.38 -3.34
CA ALA A 581 -0.68 34.25 -3.57
C ALA A 581 -0.08 34.13 -4.98
N GLY A 582 -0.48 33.13 -5.75
CA GLY A 582 -0.02 32.90 -7.12
C GLY A 582 1.07 31.82 -7.25
N VAL A 583 1.35 31.04 -6.22
CA VAL A 583 2.26 29.90 -6.28
C VAL A 583 1.64 28.82 -7.17
N ARG A 584 2.38 28.31 -8.13
CA ARG A 584 1.98 27.13 -8.93
C ARG A 584 2.27 25.86 -8.12
N ILE A 585 1.23 25.04 -7.93
CA ILE A 585 1.31 23.86 -7.09
C ILE A 585 0.86 22.63 -7.87
N HIS A 586 1.76 21.67 -8.05
CA HIS A 586 1.49 20.39 -8.68
C HIS A 586 1.68 19.27 -7.68
N LEU A 587 0.63 18.51 -7.42
CA LEU A 587 0.64 17.43 -6.45
C LEU A 587 0.39 16.09 -7.14
N VAL A 588 1.22 15.09 -6.83
CA VAL A 588 0.98 13.69 -7.19
C VAL A 588 0.59 12.95 -5.93
N VAL A 589 -0.72 12.72 -5.74
CA VAL A 589 -1.29 12.08 -4.54
C VAL A 589 -1.97 10.79 -4.96
N ARG A 590 -1.34 9.66 -4.64
CA ARG A 590 -1.84 8.35 -5.05
C ARG A 590 -3.22 8.02 -4.52
N GLY A 591 -3.46 8.24 -3.23
CA GLY A 591 -4.66 7.79 -2.51
C GLY A 591 -5.51 8.93 -1.98
N ILE A 592 -5.54 9.07 -0.66
CA ILE A 592 -6.40 10.04 0.04
C ILE A 592 -5.95 11.47 -0.26
N CYS A 593 -6.88 12.31 -0.72
CA CYS A 593 -6.69 13.74 -0.87
C CYS A 593 -7.90 14.49 -0.29
N CYS A 594 -7.70 15.14 0.85
CA CYS A 594 -8.75 15.97 1.47
C CYS A 594 -8.78 17.41 0.92
N LEU A 595 -7.83 17.79 0.06
CA LEU A 595 -7.78 19.07 -0.62
C LEU A 595 -8.74 19.10 -1.80
N LYS A 596 -9.41 20.22 -2.02
CA LYS A 596 -10.17 20.51 -3.24
C LYS A 596 -9.31 21.33 -4.21
N ALA A 597 -9.09 20.83 -5.42
CA ALA A 597 -8.28 21.48 -6.43
C ALA A 597 -9.12 22.29 -7.43
N GLY A 598 -8.53 23.30 -8.06
CA GLY A 598 -9.15 24.06 -9.17
C GLY A 598 -10.32 24.97 -8.76
N ILE A 599 -10.52 25.27 -7.48
CA ILE A 599 -11.61 26.13 -7.00
C ILE A 599 -11.20 27.60 -7.18
N PRO A 600 -11.97 28.42 -7.95
CA PRO A 600 -11.67 29.83 -8.14
C PRO A 600 -11.61 30.61 -6.83
N GLY A 601 -10.53 31.37 -6.63
CA GLY A 601 -10.30 32.17 -5.42
C GLY A 601 -9.86 31.36 -4.18
N LEU A 602 -9.61 30.05 -4.33
CA LEU A 602 -9.11 29.18 -3.27
C LEU A 602 -7.90 28.34 -3.73
N SER A 603 -8.09 27.52 -4.74
CA SER A 603 -7.09 26.54 -5.22
C SER A 603 -6.93 26.52 -6.74
N GLU A 604 -7.18 27.64 -7.39
CA GLU A 604 -7.11 27.76 -8.87
C GLU A 604 -5.71 27.47 -9.44
N ASN A 605 -4.66 27.60 -8.64
CA ASN A 605 -3.28 27.30 -9.00
C ASN A 605 -2.80 25.94 -8.47
N ILE A 606 -3.71 25.08 -7.99
CA ILE A 606 -3.40 23.72 -7.52
C ILE A 606 -3.95 22.70 -8.51
N GLU A 607 -3.08 21.85 -9.02
CA GLU A 607 -3.43 20.65 -9.76
C GLU A 607 -3.03 19.41 -8.96
N VAL A 608 -3.93 18.44 -8.87
CA VAL A 608 -3.67 17.16 -8.19
C VAL A 608 -3.85 16.03 -9.17
N ARG A 609 -2.85 15.15 -9.25
CA ARG A 609 -2.86 13.92 -10.04
C ARG A 609 -2.75 12.70 -9.16
N SER A 610 -3.35 11.59 -9.59
CA SER A 610 -3.21 10.28 -8.99
C SER A 610 -2.82 9.29 -10.07
N ILE A 611 -1.78 8.50 -9.85
CA ILE A 611 -1.31 7.49 -10.79
C ILE A 611 -1.54 6.11 -10.16
N VAL A 612 -2.24 5.25 -10.90
CA VAL A 612 -2.44 3.83 -10.57
C VAL A 612 -1.97 3.03 -11.79
N GLY A 613 -0.99 2.17 -11.60
CA GLY A 613 -0.38 1.40 -12.68
C GLY A 613 0.20 0.09 -12.20
N GLU A 614 1.17 -0.45 -12.93
CA GLU A 614 1.82 -1.72 -12.63
C GLU A 614 2.51 -1.71 -11.27
N PHE A 615 3.18 -0.58 -10.94
CA PHE A 615 3.85 -0.37 -9.67
C PHE A 615 3.00 0.51 -8.76
N LEU A 616 3.10 0.25 -7.45
CA LEU A 616 2.45 1.07 -6.45
C LEU A 616 3.25 2.36 -6.24
N GLU A 617 2.68 3.51 -6.55
CA GLU A 617 3.28 4.80 -6.27
C GLU A 617 3.42 5.01 -4.75
N HIS A 618 4.67 5.07 -4.26
CA HIS A 618 4.93 5.08 -2.82
C HIS A 618 5.96 6.11 -2.37
N ALA A 619 6.83 6.59 -3.25
CA ALA A 619 7.83 7.60 -2.93
C ALA A 619 7.21 8.90 -2.42
N ARG A 620 7.93 9.61 -1.55
CA ARG A 620 7.62 10.97 -1.11
C ARG A 620 8.75 11.88 -1.52
N ILE A 621 8.42 12.85 -2.40
CA ILE A 621 9.35 13.80 -3.00
C ILE A 621 8.73 15.18 -2.90
N PHE A 622 9.51 16.18 -2.51
CA PHE A 622 9.05 17.56 -2.32
C PHE A 622 10.06 18.50 -2.95
N ILE A 623 9.62 19.32 -3.88
CA ILE A 623 10.43 20.28 -4.64
C ILE A 623 9.86 21.68 -4.39
N PHE A 624 10.72 22.61 -3.99
CA PHE A 624 10.40 24.01 -3.74
C PHE A 624 11.32 24.90 -4.58
N GLU A 625 10.77 25.85 -5.35
CA GLU A 625 11.49 26.67 -6.29
C GLU A 625 12.48 27.65 -5.64
N ASN A 626 12.10 28.21 -4.49
CA ASN A 626 12.96 29.06 -3.66
C ASN A 626 13.66 30.18 -4.46
N ASP A 627 12.90 30.97 -5.22
CA ASP A 627 13.43 32.08 -6.03
C ASP A 627 14.57 31.68 -6.96
N GLY A 628 14.44 30.50 -7.61
CA GLY A 628 15.43 29.94 -8.54
C GLY A 628 16.58 29.15 -7.87
N SER A 629 16.59 29.05 -6.51
CA SER A 629 17.54 28.21 -5.76
C SER A 629 16.86 26.92 -5.28
N GLU A 630 16.40 26.11 -6.23
CA GLU A 630 15.58 24.93 -6.01
C GLU A 630 16.11 23.99 -4.92
N GLU A 631 15.22 23.62 -4.02
CA GLU A 631 15.45 22.64 -2.96
C GLU A 631 14.61 21.39 -3.18
N ILE A 632 15.25 20.22 -3.17
CA ILE A 632 14.59 18.92 -3.28
C ILE A 632 14.78 18.14 -2.00
N TYR A 633 13.68 17.61 -1.50
CA TYR A 633 13.63 16.75 -0.33
C TYR A 633 12.96 15.42 -0.64
N MET A 634 13.40 14.37 0.04
CA MET A 634 12.74 13.07 0.06
C MET A 634 12.47 12.66 1.51
N GLY A 635 11.49 11.79 1.73
CA GLY A 635 11.18 11.38 3.10
C GLY A 635 10.21 10.23 3.24
N SER A 636 9.92 9.87 4.48
CA SER A 636 9.03 8.77 4.81
C SER A 636 7.59 9.20 5.12
N ALA A 637 7.36 10.50 5.33
CA ALA A 637 6.09 11.06 5.76
C ALA A 637 5.18 11.47 4.60
N ASP A 638 3.91 11.11 4.70
CA ASP A 638 2.82 11.78 3.98
C ASP A 638 2.37 13.04 4.75
N TRP A 639 1.69 13.97 4.10
CA TRP A 639 1.10 15.12 4.77
C TRP A 639 -0.22 14.73 5.47
N MET A 640 -0.07 13.97 6.55
CA MET A 640 -1.15 13.44 7.38
C MET A 640 -0.88 13.72 8.87
N PRO A 641 -1.92 14.04 9.68
CA PRO A 641 -1.76 14.27 11.13
C PRO A 641 -1.04 13.09 11.81
N ARG A 642 -1.44 11.85 11.53
CA ARG A 642 -0.80 10.67 12.16
C ARG A 642 0.69 10.53 11.83
N ASN A 643 1.14 10.95 10.63
CA ASN A 643 2.56 10.91 10.25
C ASN A 643 3.34 12.03 10.94
N LEU A 644 2.72 13.20 11.05
CA LEU A 644 3.38 14.41 11.56
C LEU A 644 3.33 14.54 13.09
N ASP A 645 2.37 13.85 13.75
CA ASP A 645 2.14 13.96 15.20
C ASP A 645 2.41 12.68 15.99
N ARG A 646 2.22 11.49 15.36
CA ARG A 646 2.20 10.20 16.07
C ARG A 646 3.15 9.16 15.50
N ARG A 647 4.09 9.60 14.64
CA ARG A 647 5.11 8.74 14.06
C ARG A 647 6.48 9.37 14.12
N VAL A 648 7.50 8.54 14.16
CA VAL A 648 8.86 8.96 13.86
C VAL A 648 9.05 8.82 12.35
N GLU A 649 9.16 9.95 11.68
CA GLU A 649 9.36 10.09 10.24
C GLU A 649 10.59 10.96 9.99
N ILE A 650 11.21 10.81 8.82
CA ILE A 650 12.38 11.60 8.41
C ILE A 650 12.13 12.30 7.08
N LEU A 651 12.68 13.50 6.96
CA LEU A 651 12.83 14.24 5.71
C LEU A 651 14.31 14.58 5.54
N PHE A 652 14.87 14.37 4.36
CA PHE A 652 16.26 14.61 4.05
C PHE A 652 16.43 15.32 2.70
N PRO A 653 17.42 16.23 2.57
CA PRO A 653 17.68 16.96 1.33
C PRO A 653 18.44 16.12 0.31
N VAL A 654 18.23 16.43 -0.97
CA VAL A 654 19.08 15.99 -2.08
C VAL A 654 20.07 17.10 -2.39
N LEU A 655 21.35 16.84 -2.21
CA LEU A 655 22.37 17.90 -2.23
C LEU A 655 23.04 18.07 -3.59
N ARG A 656 23.35 16.96 -4.28
CA ARG A 656 24.09 16.98 -5.55
C ARG A 656 23.16 17.30 -6.70
N GLU A 657 23.60 18.20 -7.58
CA GLU A 657 22.80 18.68 -8.70
C GLU A 657 22.44 17.56 -9.70
N GLU A 658 23.37 16.64 -9.98
CA GLU A 658 23.11 15.50 -10.87
C GLU A 658 22.01 14.58 -10.34
N LEU A 659 21.87 14.48 -9.02
CA LEU A 659 20.80 13.70 -8.38
C LEU A 659 19.48 14.46 -8.41
N LYS A 660 19.53 15.79 -8.23
CA LYS A 660 18.33 16.65 -8.40
C LYS A 660 17.78 16.55 -9.82
N ASP A 661 18.67 16.58 -10.85
CA ASP A 661 18.27 16.41 -12.26
C ASP A 661 17.52 15.10 -12.49
N ARG A 662 17.98 14.00 -11.91
CA ARG A 662 17.31 12.69 -11.99
C ARG A 662 15.93 12.72 -11.34
N ILE A 663 15.78 13.35 -10.18
CA ILE A 663 14.51 13.47 -9.47
C ILE A 663 13.57 14.42 -10.20
N ARG A 664 14.07 15.53 -10.73
CA ARG A 664 13.31 16.45 -11.59
C ARG A 664 12.70 15.71 -12.76
N LYS A 665 13.52 14.92 -13.48
CA LYS A 665 13.06 14.14 -14.62
C LYS A 665 12.02 13.08 -14.23
N TYR A 666 12.20 12.45 -13.07
CA TYR A 666 11.21 11.54 -12.51
C TYR A 666 9.85 12.25 -12.32
N MET A 667 9.84 13.40 -11.66
CA MET A 667 8.61 14.15 -11.38
C MET A 667 7.99 14.74 -12.67
N GLU A 668 8.78 15.19 -13.63
CA GLU A 668 8.30 15.64 -14.94
C GLU A 668 7.50 14.55 -15.65
N LEU A 669 8.02 13.32 -15.71
CA LEU A 669 7.33 12.20 -16.34
C LEU A 669 6.01 11.87 -15.65
N GLU A 670 5.94 11.96 -14.33
CA GLU A 670 4.68 11.74 -13.59
C GLU A 670 3.65 12.86 -13.84
N LEU A 671 4.11 14.11 -13.96
CA LEU A 671 3.24 15.25 -14.29
C LEU A 671 2.81 15.23 -15.76
N GLU A 672 3.57 14.62 -16.64
CA GLU A 672 3.23 14.44 -18.06
C GLU A 672 2.39 13.19 -18.32
N ASP A 673 2.29 12.25 -17.34
CA ASP A 673 1.54 11.01 -17.52
C ASP A 673 0.10 11.27 -17.95
N ASN A 674 -0.29 10.68 -19.08
CA ASN A 674 -1.62 10.80 -19.64
C ASN A 674 -2.26 9.44 -19.99
N LEU A 675 -1.60 8.35 -19.62
CA LEU A 675 -2.10 6.99 -19.80
C LEU A 675 -2.71 6.43 -18.52
N LYS A 676 -2.05 6.66 -17.38
CA LYS A 676 -2.42 6.08 -16.07
C LYS A 676 -2.81 7.14 -15.03
N ALA A 677 -2.49 8.40 -15.28
CA ALA A 677 -2.88 9.48 -14.38
C ALA A 677 -4.38 9.79 -14.45
N HIS A 678 -4.91 10.22 -13.30
CA HIS A 678 -6.23 10.81 -13.14
C HIS A 678 -6.07 12.18 -12.49
N VAL A 679 -6.77 13.18 -12.95
CA VAL A 679 -6.72 14.57 -12.46
C VAL A 679 -7.93 14.82 -11.57
N LEU A 680 -7.70 15.32 -10.37
CA LEU A 680 -8.75 15.70 -9.42
C LEU A 680 -9.52 16.92 -9.96
N GLN A 681 -10.84 16.78 -10.05
CA GLN A 681 -11.74 17.84 -10.47
C GLN A 681 -12.25 18.67 -9.28
N PRO A 682 -12.76 19.90 -9.51
CA PRO A 682 -13.28 20.75 -8.44
C PRO A 682 -14.42 20.14 -7.61
N ASP A 683 -15.18 19.22 -8.18
CA ASP A 683 -16.27 18.51 -7.50
C ASP A 683 -15.80 17.31 -6.64
N GLY A 684 -14.49 16.99 -6.70
CA GLY A 684 -13.89 15.87 -5.98
C GLY A 684 -13.81 14.57 -6.78
N THR A 685 -14.30 14.54 -8.01
CA THR A 685 -14.16 13.39 -8.91
C THR A 685 -12.77 13.37 -9.55
N TYR A 686 -12.41 12.25 -10.17
CA TYR A 686 -11.16 12.10 -10.88
C TYR A 686 -11.41 11.72 -12.33
N GLU A 687 -10.75 12.43 -13.25
CA GLU A 687 -10.88 12.20 -14.69
C GLU A 687 -9.52 11.92 -15.34
N LYS A 688 -9.51 11.07 -16.38
CA LYS A 688 -8.30 10.85 -17.18
C LYS A 688 -7.95 12.13 -17.96
N PRO A 689 -6.65 12.50 -18.06
CA PRO A 689 -6.22 13.67 -18.81
C PRO A 689 -6.65 13.61 -20.28
N ASP A 690 -6.99 14.77 -20.86
CA ASP A 690 -7.27 14.87 -22.31
C ASP A 690 -6.00 14.61 -23.13
N ARG A 691 -6.02 13.56 -23.96
CA ARG A 691 -4.90 13.09 -24.78
C ARG A 691 -4.93 13.59 -26.24
N ARG A 692 -5.97 14.30 -26.63
CA ARG A 692 -6.11 14.76 -28.04
C ARG A 692 -4.95 15.65 -28.43
N GLY A 693 -4.20 15.23 -29.48
CA GLY A 693 -3.03 15.96 -30.00
C GLY A 693 -1.76 15.87 -29.12
N LYS A 694 -1.75 15.02 -28.06
CA LYS A 694 -0.60 14.79 -27.22
C LYS A 694 0.01 13.40 -27.46
N LEU A 695 1.33 13.30 -27.30
CA LEU A 695 2.00 11.99 -27.29
C LEU A 695 1.55 11.19 -26.06
N PRO A 696 1.36 9.86 -26.21
CA PRO A 696 1.07 9.00 -25.05
C PRO A 696 2.30 8.91 -24.15
N VAL A 697 2.15 9.24 -22.88
CA VAL A 697 3.19 9.15 -21.86
C VAL A 697 2.65 8.30 -20.71
N GLY A 698 3.31 7.18 -20.47
CA GLY A 698 3.14 6.35 -19.25
C GLY A 698 4.40 6.45 -18.40
N SER A 699 4.33 7.15 -17.29
CA SER A 699 5.50 7.51 -16.47
C SER A 699 6.29 6.29 -16.01
N GLN A 700 5.62 5.25 -15.52
CA GLN A 700 6.27 4.03 -15.03
C GLN A 700 7.05 3.30 -16.14
N MET A 701 6.46 3.19 -17.33
CA MET A 701 7.13 2.56 -18.48
C MET A 701 8.33 3.39 -18.95
N ALA A 702 8.18 4.71 -19.05
CA ALA A 702 9.25 5.61 -19.44
C ALA A 702 10.44 5.55 -18.45
N LEU A 703 10.16 5.44 -17.16
CA LEU A 703 11.18 5.28 -16.12
C LEU A 703 11.89 3.91 -16.20
N CYS A 704 11.17 2.84 -16.53
CA CYS A 704 11.78 1.54 -16.84
C CYS A 704 12.74 1.63 -18.03
N GLU A 705 12.31 2.25 -19.12
CA GLU A 705 13.13 2.42 -20.32
C GLU A 705 14.38 3.28 -20.04
N MET A 706 14.24 4.34 -19.24
CA MET A 706 15.36 5.17 -18.81
C MET A 706 16.38 4.38 -17.99
N ALA A 707 15.92 3.54 -17.05
CA ALA A 707 16.83 2.70 -16.25
C ALA A 707 17.57 1.68 -17.11
N VAL A 708 16.89 1.06 -18.08
CA VAL A 708 17.50 0.14 -19.04
C VAL A 708 18.56 0.87 -19.89
N ALA A 709 18.22 2.04 -20.39
CA ALA A 709 19.16 2.85 -21.20
C ALA A 709 20.40 3.28 -20.37
N ALA A 710 20.20 3.72 -19.14
CA ALA A 710 21.29 4.12 -18.25
C ALA A 710 22.26 2.96 -17.94
N ALA A 711 21.71 1.79 -17.59
CA ALA A 711 22.53 0.59 -17.33
C ALA A 711 23.29 0.13 -18.58
N LYS A 712 22.65 0.19 -19.76
CA LYS A 712 23.30 -0.16 -21.04
C LYS A 712 24.43 0.81 -21.40
N ASN A 713 24.23 2.10 -21.15
CA ASN A 713 25.25 3.11 -21.44
C ASN A 713 26.48 2.94 -20.52
N GLU A 714 26.27 2.64 -19.24
CA GLU A 714 27.36 2.42 -18.31
C GLU A 714 28.17 1.15 -18.65
N ARG A 715 27.50 0.04 -19.04
CA ARG A 715 28.20 -1.16 -19.53
C ARG A 715 29.09 -0.86 -20.72
N LYS A 716 28.58 -0.12 -21.72
CA LYS A 716 29.39 0.27 -22.88
C LYS A 716 30.59 1.14 -22.52
N LYS A 717 30.45 2.02 -21.54
CA LYS A 717 31.54 2.86 -21.07
C LYS A 717 32.64 2.00 -20.42
N HIS A 718 32.28 1.04 -19.58
CA HIS A 718 33.20 0.07 -18.99
C HIS A 718 33.91 -0.77 -20.05
N GLU A 719 33.20 -1.33 -21.04
CA GLU A 719 33.80 -2.08 -22.13
C GLU A 719 34.80 -1.23 -22.94
N GLN A 720 34.52 0.05 -23.15
CA GLN A 720 35.44 0.99 -23.82
C GLN A 720 36.66 1.30 -22.96
N GLU A 721 36.49 1.48 -21.65
CA GLU A 721 37.59 1.71 -20.72
C GLU A 721 38.50 0.48 -20.59
N GLU A 722 37.92 -0.73 -20.55
CA GLU A 722 38.72 -1.98 -20.56
C GLU A 722 39.50 -2.16 -21.86
N THR A 723 38.88 -1.87 -23.01
CA THR A 723 39.54 -1.95 -24.33
C THR A 723 40.60 -0.84 -24.50
N ALA A 724 40.44 0.30 -23.84
CA ALA A 724 41.44 1.39 -23.85
C ALA A 724 42.63 1.13 -22.93
N ARG A 725 42.56 0.19 -21.98
CA ARG A 725 43.66 -0.32 -21.19
C ARG A 725 44.57 -1.24 -22.02
N VAL A 726 45.10 -0.71 -23.12
CA VAL A 726 46.11 -1.44 -23.92
C VAL A 726 47.41 -1.50 -23.13
N PHE A 727 47.86 -2.70 -22.81
CA PHE A 727 49.16 -2.94 -22.25
C PHE A 727 50.20 -2.61 -23.34
N ILE A 728 50.88 -1.48 -23.20
CA ILE A 728 52.03 -1.15 -24.05
C ILE A 728 53.23 -1.81 -23.42
N PRO A 729 53.86 -2.86 -24.03
CA PRO A 729 55.07 -3.44 -23.53
C PRO A 729 56.17 -2.35 -23.53
N ILE A 730 56.86 -2.19 -22.43
CA ILE A 730 58.05 -1.38 -22.41
C ILE A 730 59.09 -2.14 -23.22
N GLU A 731 59.48 -1.63 -24.39
CA GLU A 731 60.64 -2.14 -25.10
C GLU A 731 61.85 -1.97 -24.18
N SER A 732 62.48 -3.10 -23.81
CA SER A 732 63.74 -3.05 -23.09
C SER A 732 64.78 -2.50 -24.07
N GLU A 733 65.31 -1.28 -23.80
CA GLU A 733 66.53 -0.80 -24.42
C GLU A 733 67.65 -1.77 -24.05
N ASN A 734 68.16 -2.51 -25.03
CA ASN A 734 69.38 -3.28 -24.95
C ASN A 734 70.60 -2.38 -25.10
#